data_6926690006da9273dfd4822be1e8f51c
#
_entry.id   6926690006da9273dfd4822be1e8f51c
#
_cell.length_a   1.000
_cell.length_b   1.000
_cell.length_c   1.000
_cell.angle_alpha   90.00
_cell.angle_beta   90.00
_cell.angle_gamma   90.00
#
_symmetry.space_group_name_H-M   'P 1'
#
loop_
_entity.id
_entity.type
_entity.pdbx_description
1 polymer ?
#
loop_
_entity_poly.entity_id
_entity_poly.type
_entity_poly.pdbx_seq_one_letter_code
_entity_poly.pdbx_strand_id
1 'polypeptide(L)'
;MKYETVTSIDQLLDRVQSYQPDADLGMVRKAYEFSAKAHEGQTRRSGEPYVKHPVAVAGVLTSLKTDVTAIVAGLLHDTLEDTVATAGELEREFGKDVVHLVDGVTKIGKITFKSSEEKQAENFRKMVLSMADDIRVVIIKLADRLHNMRTLEHLSEGKRLEIAQETLEIYAPLANRIGVGWVKNELEDLCLKHLKPDVYEMLRVRVAKRDEDRQQYIQEVRELVEKALGEHGLSGAVYGRPKHLYGVYQKMKKQAISFEEVYDLTALRIITDTKMNCYALLGVIHSLWRPLPGRFKDYIAIPKSNLYQSLHTTVVGPKGEHVEFQIRTEEMHRVAEYGIAAHWKYKEQGRVQDKDSKAFGWLRQFIEWQSDLPDNRQFMDSVKLELFHDVVYVFTPKGTVKELPKDSTPVDFAYAIHTEVGDHCVGAKVNGKIVPLKYELESGDTIEILTSPNQTPHKDWLKFVRTSRAKTKIKHWIKAEEQKRSLEIGRRLLETEFRRHGLAPAQVLKSSELVEVAKQEGYETTDELTIAIGFGHIATVQIVNRLVTPASGTTPVVPEPSTSQKVLSGRGGEQSVQVKGGRDLLMQLSRCCNPVPGDRILGYITRGRGLTIHSVDCPNLEALDYDRARLVEVEWDTAAPSLHAVKIAVIAEDRTGVLANVSSAIAECKANISRAEIITREDRKAELDFIVEVADTAHLNRVLKTIERIDGVITSRRIRSWQH
;
A
#
# COMPACT_ATOMS: atom_id res chain seq x y z
N MET A 1 -9.08 -27.19 -20.69
CA MET A 1 -8.49 -27.08 -22.03
C MET A 1 -7.04 -26.65 -21.85
N LYS A 2 -6.07 -27.45 -22.33
CA LYS A 2 -4.71 -26.94 -22.50
C LYS A 2 -4.77 -26.00 -23.71
N TYR A 3 -4.46 -24.72 -23.52
CA TYR A 3 -4.34 -23.78 -24.62
C TYR A 3 -3.17 -24.24 -25.48
N GLU A 4 -3.47 -24.73 -26.68
CA GLU A 4 -2.45 -25.24 -27.63
C GLU A 4 -1.50 -24.12 -28.01
N THR A 5 -0.22 -24.40 -27.97
CA THR A 5 0.82 -23.43 -28.34
C THR A 5 0.80 -23.25 -29.85
N VAL A 6 0.65 -22.01 -30.33
CA VAL A 6 0.81 -21.68 -31.75
C VAL A 6 2.29 -21.67 -32.07
N THR A 7 2.68 -22.42 -33.09
CA THR A 7 4.08 -22.59 -33.48
C THR A 7 4.37 -22.08 -34.92
N SER A 8 3.32 -21.83 -35.70
CA SER A 8 3.46 -21.32 -37.07
C SER A 8 2.49 -20.17 -37.36
N ILE A 9 2.82 -19.38 -38.39
CA ILE A 9 1.95 -18.27 -38.83
C ILE A 9 0.60 -18.79 -39.33
N ASP A 10 0.55 -19.92 -40.03
CA ASP A 10 -0.68 -20.45 -40.58
C ASP A 10 -1.64 -20.88 -39.47
N GLN A 11 -1.15 -21.53 -38.42
CA GLN A 11 -1.96 -21.81 -37.21
C GLN A 11 -2.47 -20.53 -36.54
N LEU A 12 -1.68 -19.45 -36.54
CA LEU A 12 -2.07 -18.16 -36.00
C LEU A 12 -3.23 -17.57 -36.81
N LEU A 13 -3.13 -17.56 -38.14
CA LEU A 13 -4.15 -17.06 -39.05
C LEU A 13 -5.46 -17.82 -38.94
N ASP A 14 -5.39 -19.17 -38.93
CA ASP A 14 -6.56 -20.03 -38.74
C ASP A 14 -7.30 -19.72 -37.43
N ARG A 15 -6.53 -19.52 -36.36
CA ARG A 15 -7.13 -19.13 -35.06
C ARG A 15 -7.79 -17.77 -35.11
N VAL A 16 -7.16 -16.76 -35.68
CA VAL A 16 -7.74 -15.42 -35.84
C VAL A 16 -9.05 -15.52 -36.59
N GLN A 17 -9.05 -16.23 -37.72
CA GLN A 17 -10.22 -16.39 -38.57
C GLN A 17 -11.37 -17.10 -37.85
N SER A 18 -11.08 -18.05 -36.96
CA SER A 18 -12.08 -18.84 -36.23
C SER A 18 -12.97 -18.00 -35.32
N TYR A 19 -12.48 -16.88 -34.76
CA TYR A 19 -13.27 -16.00 -33.88
C TYR A 19 -13.52 -14.60 -34.45
N GLN A 20 -12.80 -14.20 -35.50
CA GLN A 20 -12.97 -12.93 -36.21
C GLN A 20 -12.90 -13.20 -37.72
N PRO A 21 -14.01 -13.67 -38.33
CA PRO A 21 -14.04 -14.05 -39.74
C PRO A 21 -13.69 -12.91 -40.72
N ASP A 22 -14.00 -11.65 -40.33
CA ASP A 22 -13.76 -10.45 -41.14
C ASP A 22 -12.39 -9.79 -40.85
N ALA A 23 -11.47 -10.50 -40.18
CA ALA A 23 -10.16 -9.99 -39.83
C ALA A 23 -9.26 -9.79 -41.04
N ASP A 24 -8.49 -8.69 -41.07
CA ASP A 24 -7.42 -8.49 -42.04
C ASP A 24 -6.23 -9.42 -41.78
N LEU A 25 -6.32 -10.64 -42.28
CA LEU A 25 -5.26 -11.65 -42.20
C LEU A 25 -4.00 -11.25 -42.97
N GLY A 26 -4.15 -10.38 -44.00
CA GLY A 26 -3.02 -9.85 -44.76
C GLY A 26 -2.09 -8.99 -43.88
N MET A 27 -2.68 -8.16 -43.01
CA MET A 27 -1.95 -7.33 -42.06
C MET A 27 -1.20 -8.18 -41.02
N VAL A 28 -1.80 -9.26 -40.55
CA VAL A 28 -1.14 -10.20 -39.60
C VAL A 28 0.05 -10.89 -40.26
N ARG A 29 -0.11 -11.38 -41.50
CA ARG A 29 0.97 -12.01 -42.28
C ARG A 29 2.11 -11.02 -42.56
N LYS A 30 1.78 -9.80 -42.98
CA LYS A 30 2.74 -8.71 -43.19
C LYS A 30 3.56 -8.40 -41.92
N ALA A 31 2.91 -8.35 -40.75
CA ALA A 31 3.58 -8.13 -39.48
C ALA A 31 4.53 -9.25 -39.10
N TYR A 32 4.15 -10.50 -39.37
CA TYR A 32 5.05 -11.66 -39.19
C TYR A 32 6.29 -11.57 -40.11
N GLU A 33 6.11 -11.27 -41.41
CA GLU A 33 7.21 -11.14 -42.37
C GLU A 33 8.14 -10.00 -41.97
N PHE A 34 7.61 -8.87 -41.55
CA PHE A 34 8.39 -7.73 -41.04
C PHE A 34 9.20 -8.12 -39.79
N SER A 35 8.56 -8.76 -38.80
CA SER A 35 9.23 -9.22 -37.58
C SER A 35 10.30 -10.25 -37.88
N ALA A 36 10.01 -11.22 -38.75
CA ALA A 36 10.96 -12.25 -39.16
C ALA A 36 12.21 -11.65 -39.83
N LYS A 37 12.03 -10.66 -40.71
CA LYS A 37 13.12 -9.93 -41.37
C LYS A 37 13.92 -9.08 -40.36
N ALA A 38 13.23 -8.38 -39.47
CA ALA A 38 13.89 -7.51 -38.46
C ALA A 38 14.76 -8.30 -37.48
N HIS A 39 14.36 -9.53 -37.15
CA HIS A 39 15.09 -10.45 -36.26
C HIS A 39 15.92 -11.49 -37.00
N GLU A 40 16.21 -11.28 -38.29
CA GLU A 40 17.00 -12.24 -39.08
C GLU A 40 18.40 -12.47 -38.47
N GLY A 41 18.79 -13.73 -38.33
CA GLY A 41 20.05 -14.13 -37.69
C GLY A 41 20.06 -14.08 -36.17
N GLN A 42 19.03 -13.57 -35.50
CA GLN A 42 18.92 -13.58 -34.05
C GLN A 42 18.40 -14.93 -33.54
N THR A 43 19.02 -15.43 -32.48
CA THR A 43 18.60 -16.65 -31.79
C THR A 43 18.36 -16.38 -30.30
N ARG A 44 17.39 -17.07 -29.73
CA ARG A 44 17.18 -17.09 -28.27
C ARG A 44 18.25 -17.92 -27.57
N ARG A 45 18.33 -17.81 -26.24
CA ARG A 45 19.23 -18.63 -25.41
C ARG A 45 18.93 -20.14 -25.50
N SER A 46 17.74 -20.53 -25.95
CA SER A 46 17.36 -21.90 -26.27
C SER A 46 18.02 -22.42 -27.57
N GLY A 47 18.65 -21.53 -28.37
CA GLY A 47 19.15 -21.82 -29.70
C GLY A 47 18.10 -21.72 -30.81
N GLU A 48 16.84 -21.46 -30.50
CA GLU A 48 15.75 -21.30 -31.48
C GLU A 48 15.78 -19.92 -32.14
N PRO A 49 15.31 -19.81 -33.43
CA PRO A 49 15.12 -18.51 -34.09
C PRO A 49 14.22 -17.57 -33.26
N TYR A 50 14.64 -16.29 -33.16
CA TYR A 50 13.94 -15.31 -32.32
C TYR A 50 12.48 -15.13 -32.69
N VAL A 51 12.13 -15.19 -33.99
CA VAL A 51 10.75 -15.01 -34.50
C VAL A 51 9.71 -15.95 -33.90
N LYS A 52 10.14 -17.11 -33.35
CA LYS A 52 9.23 -18.02 -32.65
C LYS A 52 8.59 -17.37 -31.42
N HIS A 53 9.29 -16.42 -30.77
CA HIS A 53 8.77 -15.71 -29.61
C HIS A 53 7.58 -14.79 -29.94
N PRO A 54 7.68 -13.83 -30.85
CA PRO A 54 6.55 -13.03 -31.26
C PRO A 54 5.33 -13.84 -31.74
N VAL A 55 5.56 -14.95 -32.46
CA VAL A 55 4.49 -15.85 -32.88
C VAL A 55 3.79 -16.51 -31.69
N ALA A 56 4.56 -16.97 -30.70
CA ALA A 56 3.99 -17.55 -29.49
C ALA A 56 3.23 -16.51 -28.64
N VAL A 57 3.75 -15.28 -28.54
CA VAL A 57 3.06 -14.15 -27.88
C VAL A 57 1.73 -13.85 -28.61
N ALA A 58 1.75 -13.73 -29.92
CA ALA A 58 0.52 -13.57 -30.73
C ALA A 58 -0.44 -14.74 -30.53
N GLY A 59 0.06 -15.98 -30.41
CA GLY A 59 -0.74 -17.16 -30.08
C GLY A 59 -1.44 -17.08 -28.71
N VAL A 60 -0.81 -16.49 -27.71
CA VAL A 60 -1.45 -16.20 -26.42
C VAL A 60 -2.55 -15.14 -26.61
N LEU A 61 -2.31 -14.09 -27.40
CA LEU A 61 -3.28 -13.04 -27.68
C LEU A 61 -4.53 -13.59 -28.44
N THR A 62 -4.35 -14.53 -29.39
CA THR A 62 -5.49 -15.20 -30.02
C THR A 62 -6.29 -16.04 -29.03
N SER A 63 -5.64 -16.67 -28.05
CA SER A 63 -6.30 -17.40 -26.98
C SER A 63 -7.12 -16.47 -26.07
N LEU A 64 -6.79 -15.17 -26.02
CA LEU A 64 -7.56 -14.11 -25.35
C LEU A 64 -8.62 -13.47 -26.25
N LYS A 65 -8.70 -13.90 -27.54
CA LYS A 65 -9.63 -13.37 -28.56
C LYS A 65 -9.50 -11.85 -28.74
N THR A 66 -8.27 -11.32 -28.71
CA THR A 66 -7.97 -9.90 -28.92
C THR A 66 -8.19 -9.50 -30.39
N ASP A 67 -8.25 -8.19 -30.64
CA ASP A 67 -8.36 -7.62 -31.98
C ASP A 67 -7.08 -7.81 -32.83
N VAL A 68 -7.21 -7.63 -34.14
CA VAL A 68 -6.08 -7.75 -35.08
C VAL A 68 -4.96 -6.77 -34.74
N THR A 69 -5.27 -5.55 -34.32
CA THR A 69 -4.28 -4.53 -33.95
C THR A 69 -3.38 -5.00 -32.80
N ALA A 70 -3.97 -5.61 -31.76
CA ALA A 70 -3.21 -6.16 -30.65
C ALA A 70 -2.36 -7.38 -31.06
N ILE A 71 -2.85 -8.23 -31.98
CA ILE A 71 -2.10 -9.37 -32.50
C ILE A 71 -0.89 -8.90 -33.32
N VAL A 72 -1.11 -7.92 -34.21
CA VAL A 72 -0.06 -7.28 -35.02
C VAL A 72 0.99 -6.62 -34.11
N ALA A 73 0.55 -5.87 -33.08
CA ALA A 73 1.46 -5.29 -32.09
C ALA A 73 2.21 -6.36 -31.31
N GLY A 74 1.57 -7.49 -30.99
CA GLY A 74 2.23 -8.64 -30.36
C GLY A 74 3.30 -9.31 -31.24
N LEU A 75 3.12 -9.33 -32.57
CA LEU A 75 4.15 -9.81 -33.52
C LEU A 75 5.32 -8.82 -33.64
N LEU A 76 5.10 -7.54 -33.37
CA LEU A 76 6.08 -6.47 -33.57
C LEU A 76 6.66 -5.92 -32.25
N HIS A 77 6.26 -6.42 -31.09
CA HIS A 77 6.49 -5.78 -29.78
C HIS A 77 7.98 -5.58 -29.43
N ASP A 78 8.87 -6.47 -29.86
CA ASP A 78 10.31 -6.38 -29.62
C ASP A 78 11.08 -5.68 -30.76
N THR A 79 10.44 -5.36 -31.89
CA THR A 79 11.16 -4.82 -33.06
C THR A 79 11.77 -3.44 -32.80
N LEU A 80 11.14 -2.57 -31.99
CA LEU A 80 11.69 -1.27 -31.62
C LEU A 80 12.79 -1.35 -30.54
N GLU A 81 12.84 -2.45 -29.78
CA GLU A 81 13.79 -2.62 -28.69
C GLU A 81 15.05 -3.37 -29.15
N ASP A 82 14.86 -4.46 -29.89
CA ASP A 82 15.91 -5.44 -30.17
C ASP A 82 16.42 -5.39 -31.62
N THR A 83 15.89 -4.46 -32.47
CA THR A 83 16.30 -4.35 -33.87
C THR A 83 16.55 -2.90 -34.29
N VAL A 84 16.92 -2.70 -35.56
CA VAL A 84 17.15 -1.38 -36.15
C VAL A 84 15.87 -0.71 -36.67
N ALA A 85 14.71 -1.34 -36.54
CA ALA A 85 13.44 -0.82 -36.99
C ALA A 85 13.07 0.47 -36.22
N THR A 86 12.48 1.44 -36.92
CA THR A 86 12.10 2.73 -36.36
C THR A 86 10.59 2.84 -36.21
N ALA A 87 10.13 3.67 -35.26
CA ALA A 87 8.70 3.94 -35.09
C ALA A 87 8.05 4.52 -36.36
N GLY A 88 8.79 5.36 -37.11
CA GLY A 88 8.31 5.92 -38.36
C GLY A 88 8.13 4.90 -39.49
N GLU A 89 8.91 3.83 -39.52
CA GLU A 89 8.72 2.69 -40.43
C GLU A 89 7.49 1.90 -40.05
N LEU A 90 7.33 1.57 -38.78
CA LEU A 90 6.15 0.86 -38.27
C LEU A 90 4.87 1.67 -38.53
N GLU A 91 4.89 3.00 -38.35
CA GLU A 91 3.72 3.86 -38.59
C GLU A 91 3.28 3.85 -40.05
N ARG A 92 4.23 3.89 -40.97
CA ARG A 92 3.94 3.81 -42.43
C ARG A 92 3.38 2.45 -42.85
N GLU A 93 3.86 1.38 -42.25
CA GLU A 93 3.52 0.01 -42.65
C GLU A 93 2.25 -0.51 -41.97
N PHE A 94 2.02 -0.13 -40.68
CA PHE A 94 0.99 -0.73 -39.82
C PHE A 94 0.05 0.28 -39.19
N GLY A 95 0.29 1.59 -39.33
CA GLY A 95 -0.54 2.66 -38.80
C GLY A 95 -0.23 3.06 -37.36
N LYS A 96 -0.80 4.20 -36.94
CA LYS A 96 -0.54 4.85 -35.64
C LYS A 96 -0.91 3.99 -34.42
N ASP A 97 -2.04 3.27 -34.51
CA ASP A 97 -2.55 2.47 -33.39
C ASP A 97 -1.61 1.32 -33.04
N VAL A 98 -1.05 0.65 -34.05
CA VAL A 98 -0.05 -0.41 -33.82
C VAL A 98 1.20 0.15 -33.19
N VAL A 99 1.72 1.29 -33.71
CA VAL A 99 2.94 1.92 -33.17
C VAL A 99 2.70 2.37 -31.73
N HIS A 100 1.54 2.94 -31.42
CA HIS A 100 1.19 3.33 -30.06
C HIS A 100 1.28 2.15 -29.08
N LEU A 101 0.74 0.98 -29.46
CA LEU A 101 0.81 -0.23 -28.64
C LEU A 101 2.25 -0.74 -28.49
N VAL A 102 3.01 -0.82 -29.58
CA VAL A 102 4.40 -1.30 -29.58
C VAL A 102 5.29 -0.38 -28.72
N ASP A 103 5.18 0.95 -28.92
CA ASP A 103 5.91 1.95 -28.12
C ASP A 103 5.54 1.87 -26.63
N GLY A 104 4.24 1.67 -26.32
CA GLY A 104 3.77 1.46 -24.95
C GLY A 104 4.41 0.24 -24.28
N VAL A 105 4.54 -0.88 -25.00
CA VAL A 105 5.21 -2.10 -24.50
C VAL A 105 6.70 -1.87 -24.32
N THR A 106 7.37 -1.20 -25.26
CA THR A 106 8.82 -0.89 -25.30
C THR A 106 9.22 0.08 -24.16
N LYS A 107 8.44 1.14 -23.93
CA LYS A 107 8.71 2.14 -22.87
C LYS A 107 8.77 1.54 -21.46
N ILE A 108 8.16 0.40 -21.27
CA ILE A 108 8.20 -0.36 -20.01
C ILE A 108 9.60 -0.98 -19.77
N GLY A 109 10.41 -1.19 -20.83
CA GLY A 109 11.71 -1.90 -20.79
C GLY A 109 12.98 -1.05 -20.56
N LYS A 110 12.98 0.23 -20.94
CA LYS A 110 14.24 1.01 -21.12
C LYS A 110 14.58 1.99 -20.01
N ILE A 111 15.18 1.58 -18.88
CA ILE A 111 15.84 2.55 -17.96
C ILE A 111 16.99 1.90 -17.18
N THR A 112 18.12 2.65 -17.04
CA THR A 112 19.26 2.34 -16.17
C THR A 112 19.02 2.87 -14.74
N PHE A 113 19.11 2.02 -13.72
CA PHE A 113 18.78 2.35 -12.32
C PHE A 113 19.94 2.07 -11.37
N LYS A 114 19.89 2.72 -10.19
CA LYS A 114 20.86 2.56 -9.11
C LYS A 114 20.58 1.35 -8.20
N SER A 115 19.32 0.87 -8.13
CA SER A 115 18.94 -0.32 -7.36
C SER A 115 17.88 -1.17 -8.08
N SER A 116 17.79 -2.47 -7.75
CA SER A 116 16.79 -3.40 -8.29
C SER A 116 15.35 -2.99 -7.91
N GLU A 117 15.14 -2.49 -6.70
CA GLU A 117 13.82 -2.06 -6.20
C GLU A 117 13.32 -0.79 -6.90
N GLU A 118 14.20 0.20 -7.12
CA GLU A 118 13.85 1.42 -7.88
C GLU A 118 13.49 1.10 -9.31
N LYS A 119 14.19 0.14 -9.93
CA LYS A 119 13.92 -0.33 -11.29
C LYS A 119 12.52 -0.94 -11.40
N GLN A 120 12.16 -1.82 -10.47
CA GLN A 120 10.84 -2.45 -10.45
C GLN A 120 9.72 -1.41 -10.26
N ALA A 121 9.90 -0.45 -9.35
CA ALA A 121 8.93 0.61 -9.07
C ALA A 121 8.67 1.49 -10.29
N GLU A 122 9.71 1.93 -10.97
CA GLU A 122 9.60 2.80 -12.14
C GLU A 122 9.04 2.06 -13.36
N ASN A 123 9.45 0.83 -13.60
CA ASN A 123 8.89 -0.01 -14.66
C ASN A 123 7.40 -0.24 -14.45
N PHE A 124 7.02 -0.53 -13.22
CA PHE A 124 5.61 -0.71 -12.88
C PHE A 124 4.82 0.60 -13.02
N ARG A 125 5.38 1.73 -12.60
CA ARG A 125 4.77 3.05 -12.76
C ARG A 125 4.49 3.36 -14.23
N LYS A 126 5.46 3.13 -15.12
CA LYS A 126 5.28 3.32 -16.56
C LYS A 126 4.26 2.37 -17.17
N MET A 127 4.27 1.12 -16.72
CA MET A 127 3.29 0.13 -17.13
C MET A 127 1.86 0.62 -16.78
N VAL A 128 1.65 1.13 -15.57
CA VAL A 128 0.35 1.67 -15.13
C VAL A 128 -0.05 2.89 -15.95
N LEU A 129 0.88 3.78 -16.27
CA LEU A 129 0.60 4.93 -17.14
C LEU A 129 0.22 4.50 -18.55
N SER A 130 0.97 3.58 -19.14
CA SER A 130 0.64 3.02 -20.47
C SER A 130 -0.70 2.27 -20.49
N MET A 131 -1.08 1.63 -19.34
CA MET A 131 -2.40 1.01 -19.18
C MET A 131 -3.53 2.02 -19.25
N ALA A 132 -3.30 3.23 -18.76
CA ALA A 132 -4.29 4.30 -18.76
C ALA A 132 -4.61 4.78 -20.17
N ASP A 133 -3.59 4.78 -21.02
CA ASP A 133 -3.73 5.17 -22.41
C ASP A 133 -4.42 4.05 -23.23
N ASP A 134 -3.92 2.82 -23.10
CA ASP A 134 -4.53 1.65 -23.74
C ASP A 134 -4.21 0.34 -22.98
N ILE A 135 -5.23 -0.33 -22.48
CA ILE A 135 -5.06 -1.59 -21.72
C ILE A 135 -4.51 -2.74 -22.57
N ARG A 136 -4.60 -2.67 -23.91
CA ARG A 136 -4.01 -3.69 -24.79
C ARG A 136 -2.51 -3.81 -24.59
N VAL A 137 -1.83 -2.71 -24.24
CA VAL A 137 -0.40 -2.70 -23.90
C VAL A 137 -0.10 -3.73 -22.80
N VAL A 138 -0.94 -3.79 -21.75
CA VAL A 138 -0.75 -4.74 -20.65
C VAL A 138 -1.09 -6.16 -21.06
N ILE A 139 -2.12 -6.35 -21.86
CA ILE A 139 -2.49 -7.68 -22.37
C ILE A 139 -1.34 -8.26 -23.20
N ILE A 140 -0.71 -7.43 -24.06
CA ILE A 140 0.50 -7.83 -24.82
C ILE A 140 1.65 -8.15 -23.87
N LYS A 141 1.90 -7.30 -22.85
CA LYS A 141 2.97 -7.52 -21.88
C LYS A 141 2.77 -8.78 -21.02
N LEU A 142 1.51 -9.10 -20.68
CA LEU A 142 1.18 -10.35 -19.98
C LEU A 142 1.40 -11.58 -20.88
N ALA A 143 1.09 -11.47 -22.18
CA ALA A 143 1.34 -12.53 -23.15
C ALA A 143 2.84 -12.77 -23.35
N ASP A 144 3.64 -11.69 -23.47
CA ASP A 144 5.10 -11.73 -23.48
C ASP A 144 5.65 -12.38 -22.21
N ARG A 145 5.23 -11.92 -21.04
CA ARG A 145 5.66 -12.46 -19.73
C ARG A 145 5.32 -13.95 -19.61
N LEU A 146 4.14 -14.36 -20.04
CA LEU A 146 3.73 -15.76 -19.99
C LEU A 146 4.62 -16.64 -20.87
N HIS A 147 4.92 -16.20 -22.09
CA HIS A 147 5.82 -16.95 -22.97
C HIS A 147 7.25 -16.99 -22.39
N ASN A 148 7.75 -15.88 -21.84
CA ASN A 148 9.05 -15.85 -21.18
C ASN A 148 9.10 -16.80 -19.97
N MET A 149 8.04 -16.90 -19.18
CA MET A 149 7.95 -17.86 -18.06
C MET A 149 7.93 -19.32 -18.54
N ARG A 150 7.30 -19.62 -19.66
CA ARG A 150 7.30 -20.97 -20.28
C ARG A 150 8.69 -21.42 -20.74
N THR A 151 9.58 -20.48 -21.09
CA THR A 151 10.93 -20.71 -21.60
C THR A 151 12.04 -20.32 -20.63
N LEU A 152 11.70 -20.14 -19.35
CA LEU A 152 12.58 -19.56 -18.31
C LEU A 152 13.76 -20.50 -17.96
N GLU A 153 13.64 -21.79 -18.22
CA GLU A 153 14.64 -22.82 -17.89
C GLU A 153 16.01 -22.64 -18.59
N HIS A 154 16.04 -21.88 -19.68
CA HIS A 154 17.28 -21.59 -20.43
C HIS A 154 18.10 -20.43 -19.81
N LEU A 155 17.64 -19.82 -18.73
CA LEU A 155 18.35 -18.76 -18.01
C LEU A 155 19.13 -19.29 -16.81
N SER A 156 20.13 -18.50 -16.35
CA SER A 156 20.86 -18.81 -15.10
C SER A 156 19.91 -18.82 -13.90
N GLU A 157 20.22 -19.61 -12.89
CA GLU A 157 19.38 -19.82 -11.70
C GLU A 157 18.99 -18.50 -11.03
N GLY A 158 19.97 -17.62 -10.75
CA GLY A 158 19.68 -16.32 -10.12
C GLY A 158 18.69 -15.48 -10.92
N LYS A 159 18.84 -15.46 -12.26
CA LYS A 159 17.93 -14.70 -13.12
C LYS A 159 16.54 -15.34 -13.24
N ARG A 160 16.46 -16.67 -13.18
CA ARG A 160 15.19 -17.40 -13.11
C ARG A 160 14.40 -17.04 -11.85
N LEU A 161 15.06 -17.03 -10.69
CA LEU A 161 14.43 -16.71 -9.41
C LEU A 161 13.96 -15.25 -9.39
N GLU A 162 14.76 -14.31 -9.86
CA GLU A 162 14.39 -12.88 -9.95
C GLU A 162 13.13 -12.69 -10.82
N ILE A 163 13.11 -13.24 -12.03
CA ILE A 163 11.97 -13.11 -12.95
C ILE A 163 10.73 -13.82 -12.40
N ALA A 164 10.87 -14.99 -11.79
CA ALA A 164 9.76 -15.72 -11.19
C ALA A 164 9.15 -14.96 -10.00
N GLN A 165 10.01 -14.35 -9.15
CA GLN A 165 9.55 -13.54 -8.03
C GLN A 165 8.82 -12.28 -8.51
N GLU A 166 9.38 -11.53 -9.45
CA GLU A 166 8.74 -10.36 -10.07
C GLU A 166 7.39 -10.74 -10.70
N THR A 167 7.33 -11.86 -11.40
CA THR A 167 6.11 -12.35 -12.04
C THR A 167 5.02 -12.67 -11.00
N LEU A 168 5.38 -13.31 -9.91
CA LEU A 168 4.47 -13.65 -8.83
C LEU A 168 3.98 -12.40 -8.08
N GLU A 169 4.86 -11.40 -7.89
CA GLU A 169 4.56 -10.18 -7.16
C GLU A 169 3.85 -9.11 -7.98
N ILE A 170 3.95 -9.11 -9.30
CA ILE A 170 3.42 -8.03 -10.15
C ILE A 170 2.47 -8.55 -11.21
N TYR A 171 2.94 -9.45 -12.08
CA TYR A 171 2.18 -9.82 -13.27
C TYR A 171 1.00 -10.76 -13.01
N ALA A 172 1.13 -11.72 -12.09
CA ALA A 172 0.04 -12.63 -11.76
C ALA A 172 -1.14 -11.90 -11.09
N PRO A 173 -0.94 -11.01 -10.09
CA PRO A 173 -1.99 -10.17 -9.55
C PRO A 173 -2.60 -9.20 -10.56
N LEU A 174 -1.79 -8.64 -11.44
CA LEU A 174 -2.28 -7.78 -12.51
C LEU A 174 -3.21 -8.54 -13.46
N ALA A 175 -2.82 -9.76 -13.88
CA ALA A 175 -3.69 -10.64 -14.66
C ALA A 175 -5.01 -10.95 -13.93
N ASN A 176 -4.96 -11.12 -12.60
CA ASN A 176 -6.15 -11.29 -11.76
C ASN A 176 -7.03 -10.04 -11.78
N ARG A 177 -6.44 -8.84 -11.69
CA ARG A 177 -7.15 -7.56 -11.64
C ARG A 177 -7.86 -7.23 -12.95
N ILE A 178 -7.25 -7.55 -14.10
CA ILE A 178 -7.88 -7.38 -15.42
C ILE A 178 -8.79 -8.57 -15.80
N GLY A 179 -8.92 -9.57 -14.93
CA GLY A 179 -9.86 -10.66 -15.06
C GLY A 179 -9.40 -11.84 -15.93
N VAL A 180 -8.13 -11.88 -16.37
CA VAL A 180 -7.60 -12.95 -17.21
C VAL A 180 -7.14 -14.13 -16.33
N GLY A 181 -8.12 -14.90 -15.83
CA GLY A 181 -7.91 -15.89 -14.78
C GLY A 181 -6.99 -17.04 -15.18
N TRP A 182 -7.03 -17.51 -16.44
CA TRP A 182 -6.18 -18.61 -16.89
C TRP A 182 -4.71 -18.20 -17.03
N VAL A 183 -4.42 -16.97 -17.49
CA VAL A 183 -3.05 -16.43 -17.54
C VAL A 183 -2.49 -16.31 -16.12
N LYS A 184 -3.26 -15.76 -15.19
CA LYS A 184 -2.89 -15.69 -13.78
C LYS A 184 -2.51 -17.07 -13.24
N ASN A 185 -3.37 -18.07 -13.44
CA ASN A 185 -3.17 -19.40 -12.90
C ASN A 185 -1.89 -20.07 -13.48
N GLU A 186 -1.66 -19.92 -14.79
CA GLU A 186 -0.46 -20.47 -15.42
C GLU A 186 0.81 -19.75 -14.98
N LEU A 187 0.78 -18.40 -14.86
CA LEU A 187 1.89 -17.64 -14.30
C LEU A 187 2.23 -18.09 -12.88
N GLU A 188 1.23 -18.25 -12.01
CA GLU A 188 1.42 -18.70 -10.63
C GLU A 188 2.00 -20.13 -10.55
N ASP A 189 1.54 -21.06 -11.39
CA ASP A 189 2.05 -22.44 -11.43
C ASP A 189 3.50 -22.48 -11.94
N LEU A 190 3.83 -21.69 -12.97
CA LEU A 190 5.20 -21.54 -13.47
C LEU A 190 6.12 -20.87 -12.43
N CYS A 191 5.63 -19.87 -11.69
CA CYS A 191 6.39 -19.27 -10.58
C CYS A 191 6.66 -20.31 -9.48
N LEU A 192 5.66 -21.13 -9.10
CA LEU A 192 5.86 -22.20 -8.13
C LEU A 192 6.91 -23.21 -8.59
N LYS A 193 6.90 -23.59 -9.89
CA LYS A 193 7.88 -24.48 -10.49
C LYS A 193 9.32 -23.99 -10.30
N HIS A 194 9.56 -22.67 -10.46
CA HIS A 194 10.90 -22.10 -10.38
C HIS A 194 11.30 -21.67 -8.96
N LEU A 195 10.38 -21.17 -8.16
CA LEU A 195 10.67 -20.68 -6.80
C LEU A 195 10.71 -21.80 -5.76
N LYS A 196 9.92 -22.88 -5.97
CA LYS A 196 9.80 -24.03 -5.04
C LYS A 196 9.66 -25.33 -5.83
N PRO A 197 10.68 -25.79 -6.53
CA PRO A 197 10.61 -26.94 -7.44
C PRO A 197 10.20 -28.22 -6.72
N ASP A 198 10.69 -28.47 -5.50
CA ASP A 198 10.35 -29.67 -4.72
C ASP A 198 8.85 -29.72 -4.38
N VAL A 199 8.29 -28.57 -3.99
CA VAL A 199 6.85 -28.44 -3.67
C VAL A 199 6.02 -28.61 -4.94
N TYR A 200 6.43 -27.99 -6.03
CA TYR A 200 5.76 -28.10 -7.32
C TYR A 200 5.69 -29.58 -7.77
N GLU A 201 6.82 -30.27 -7.74
CA GLU A 201 6.89 -31.68 -8.18
C GLU A 201 6.10 -32.59 -7.26
N MET A 202 6.19 -32.39 -5.95
CA MET A 202 5.37 -33.13 -4.97
C MET A 202 3.87 -32.96 -5.26
N LEU A 203 3.40 -31.74 -5.48
CA LEU A 203 2.00 -31.47 -5.80
C LEU A 203 1.59 -32.05 -7.15
N ARG A 204 2.46 -31.91 -8.17
CA ARG A 204 2.21 -32.45 -9.50
C ARG A 204 1.99 -33.95 -9.48
N VAL A 205 2.86 -34.67 -8.79
CA VAL A 205 2.76 -36.13 -8.66
C VAL A 205 1.52 -36.55 -7.86
N ARG A 206 1.23 -35.87 -6.73
CA ARG A 206 0.08 -36.21 -5.88
C ARG A 206 -1.26 -35.91 -6.56
N VAL A 207 -1.34 -34.77 -7.27
CA VAL A 207 -2.54 -34.43 -8.06
C VAL A 207 -2.74 -35.42 -9.19
N ALA A 208 -1.66 -35.78 -9.94
CA ALA A 208 -1.73 -36.74 -11.04
C ALA A 208 -2.13 -38.15 -10.56
N LYS A 209 -1.59 -38.61 -9.43
CA LYS A 209 -1.91 -39.93 -8.87
C LYS A 209 -3.40 -40.12 -8.49
N ARG A 210 -4.09 -39.01 -8.13
CA ARG A 210 -5.52 -38.99 -7.85
C ARG A 210 -6.38 -38.64 -9.08
N ASP A 211 -5.77 -38.42 -10.22
CA ASP A 211 -6.49 -37.84 -11.38
C ASP A 211 -7.47 -38.83 -12.01
N GLU A 212 -7.10 -40.12 -12.09
CA GLU A 212 -7.99 -41.17 -12.64
C GLU A 212 -9.22 -41.37 -11.78
N ASP A 213 -9.06 -41.62 -10.47
CA ASP A 213 -10.17 -41.76 -9.52
C ASP A 213 -11.07 -40.52 -9.49
N ARG A 214 -10.42 -39.34 -9.55
CA ARG A 214 -11.12 -38.04 -9.58
C ARG A 214 -11.88 -37.83 -10.88
N GLN A 215 -11.34 -38.21 -12.02
CA GLN A 215 -12.02 -38.08 -13.29
C GLN A 215 -13.24 -38.98 -13.36
N GLN A 216 -13.13 -40.21 -12.86
CA GLN A 216 -14.27 -41.11 -12.74
C GLN A 216 -15.35 -40.56 -11.82
N TYR A 217 -14.95 -40.00 -10.67
CA TYR A 217 -15.89 -39.37 -9.73
C TYR A 217 -16.53 -38.10 -10.33
N ILE A 218 -15.76 -37.23 -11.02
CA ILE A 218 -16.30 -36.07 -11.73
C ILE A 218 -17.33 -36.50 -12.78
N GLN A 219 -17.08 -37.58 -13.49
CA GLN A 219 -17.98 -38.09 -14.50
C GLN A 219 -19.28 -38.62 -13.85
N GLU A 220 -19.20 -39.36 -12.73
CA GLU A 220 -20.34 -39.79 -11.94
C GLU A 220 -21.23 -38.63 -11.48
N VAL A 221 -20.60 -37.61 -10.87
CA VAL A 221 -21.31 -36.40 -10.42
C VAL A 221 -21.91 -35.61 -11.58
N ARG A 222 -21.21 -35.53 -12.70
CA ARG A 222 -21.67 -34.86 -13.93
C ARG A 222 -22.95 -35.53 -14.46
N GLU A 223 -22.98 -36.85 -14.57
CA GLU A 223 -24.14 -37.62 -15.06
C GLU A 223 -25.36 -37.42 -14.16
N LEU A 224 -25.16 -37.39 -12.83
CA LEU A 224 -26.24 -37.12 -11.88
C LEU A 224 -26.79 -35.71 -12.04
N VAL A 225 -25.92 -34.71 -12.23
CA VAL A 225 -26.32 -33.31 -12.46
C VAL A 225 -27.04 -33.17 -13.79
N GLU A 226 -26.48 -33.69 -14.89
CA GLU A 226 -27.08 -33.61 -16.25
C GLU A 226 -28.47 -34.27 -16.27
N LYS A 227 -28.66 -35.41 -15.58
CA LYS A 227 -29.95 -36.06 -15.41
C LYS A 227 -30.95 -35.15 -14.68
N ALA A 228 -30.54 -34.59 -13.53
CA ALA A 228 -31.39 -33.69 -12.76
C ALA A 228 -31.75 -32.42 -13.53
N LEU A 229 -30.86 -31.89 -14.35
CA LEU A 229 -31.13 -30.76 -15.25
C LEU A 229 -32.22 -31.10 -16.25
N GLY A 230 -32.14 -32.29 -16.86
CA GLY A 230 -33.16 -32.77 -17.79
C GLY A 230 -34.52 -32.93 -17.13
N GLU A 231 -34.59 -33.51 -15.92
CA GLU A 231 -35.83 -33.69 -15.15
C GLU A 231 -36.52 -32.36 -14.80
N HIS A 232 -35.74 -31.27 -14.62
CA HIS A 232 -36.27 -29.94 -14.29
C HIS A 232 -36.42 -29.03 -15.50
N GLY A 233 -36.12 -29.51 -16.71
CA GLY A 233 -36.20 -28.72 -17.95
C GLY A 233 -35.22 -27.53 -17.99
N LEU A 234 -34.08 -27.62 -17.28
CA LEU A 234 -33.06 -26.57 -17.24
C LEU A 234 -31.93 -26.88 -18.23
N SER A 235 -31.54 -25.86 -19.01
CA SER A 235 -30.39 -25.95 -19.88
C SER A 235 -29.09 -25.69 -19.09
N GLY A 236 -28.07 -26.52 -19.31
CA GLY A 236 -26.75 -26.31 -18.69
C GLY A 236 -25.71 -27.32 -19.15
N ALA A 237 -24.51 -26.84 -19.45
CA ALA A 237 -23.36 -27.69 -19.78
C ALA A 237 -22.44 -27.84 -18.55
N VAL A 238 -22.13 -29.08 -18.18
CA VAL A 238 -21.35 -29.39 -16.98
C VAL A 238 -19.91 -29.76 -17.36
N TYR A 239 -18.94 -29.04 -16.79
CA TYR A 239 -17.52 -29.26 -17.05
C TYR A 239 -16.75 -29.51 -15.74
N GLY A 240 -15.81 -30.45 -15.75
CA GLY A 240 -14.82 -30.59 -14.70
C GLY A 240 -13.84 -29.40 -14.72
N ARG A 241 -13.51 -28.85 -13.56
CA ARG A 241 -12.54 -27.76 -13.42
C ARG A 241 -11.27 -28.26 -12.74
N PRO A 242 -10.12 -28.36 -13.46
CA PRO A 242 -8.86 -28.68 -12.82
C PRO A 242 -8.45 -27.51 -11.91
N LYS A 243 -7.96 -27.84 -10.72
CA LYS A 243 -7.41 -26.86 -9.79
C LYS A 243 -5.93 -26.65 -10.10
N HIS A 244 -5.46 -25.40 -10.17
CA HIS A 244 -4.05 -25.11 -10.39
C HIS A 244 -3.22 -25.34 -9.12
N LEU A 245 -1.96 -25.76 -9.29
CA LEU A 245 -1.10 -26.24 -8.21
C LEU A 245 -0.77 -25.15 -7.17
N TYR A 246 -0.52 -23.93 -7.62
CA TYR A 246 -0.26 -22.80 -6.73
C TYR A 246 -1.44 -22.50 -5.80
N GLY A 247 -2.68 -22.64 -6.31
CA GLY A 247 -3.88 -22.47 -5.50
C GLY A 247 -3.98 -23.50 -4.38
N VAL A 248 -3.59 -24.76 -4.66
CA VAL A 248 -3.50 -25.82 -3.65
C VAL A 248 -2.42 -25.48 -2.61
N TYR A 249 -1.22 -25.11 -3.06
CA TYR A 249 -0.12 -24.68 -2.20
C TYR A 249 -0.50 -23.53 -1.26
N GLN A 250 -1.13 -22.49 -1.79
CA GLN A 250 -1.57 -21.34 -0.99
C GLN A 250 -2.60 -21.73 0.07
N LYS A 251 -3.49 -22.65 -0.25
CA LYS A 251 -4.48 -23.14 0.70
C LYS A 251 -3.84 -23.93 1.84
N MET A 252 -2.94 -24.86 1.51
CA MET A 252 -2.14 -25.59 2.49
C MET A 252 -1.40 -24.64 3.43
N LYS A 253 -0.78 -23.60 2.87
CA LYS A 253 -0.03 -22.59 3.63
C LYS A 253 -0.92 -21.73 4.53
N LYS A 254 -2.05 -21.20 3.99
CA LYS A 254 -2.97 -20.32 4.75
C LYS A 254 -3.68 -21.05 5.90
N GLN A 255 -4.03 -22.30 5.71
CA GLN A 255 -4.77 -23.10 6.69
C GLN A 255 -3.88 -24.02 7.55
N ALA A 256 -2.57 -24.03 7.28
CA ALA A 256 -1.59 -24.93 7.92
C ALA A 256 -2.02 -26.41 7.88
N ILE A 257 -2.60 -26.86 6.73
CA ILE A 257 -3.11 -28.22 6.52
C ILE A 257 -2.23 -29.01 5.56
N SER A 258 -2.28 -30.33 5.67
CA SER A 258 -1.63 -31.25 4.73
C SER A 258 -2.37 -31.32 3.38
N PHE A 259 -1.73 -31.90 2.36
CA PHE A 259 -2.36 -32.08 1.05
C PHE A 259 -3.61 -33.00 1.14
N GLU A 260 -3.59 -33.99 2.02
CA GLU A 260 -4.66 -34.95 2.25
C GLU A 260 -5.92 -34.25 2.81
N GLU A 261 -5.75 -33.16 3.54
CA GLU A 261 -6.84 -32.35 4.13
C GLU A 261 -7.39 -31.28 3.19
N VAL A 262 -6.88 -31.19 1.96
CA VAL A 262 -7.44 -30.29 0.93
C VAL A 262 -8.64 -30.96 0.26
N TYR A 263 -9.83 -30.79 0.85
CA TYR A 263 -11.08 -31.45 0.42
C TYR A 263 -11.71 -30.90 -0.87
N ASP A 264 -11.30 -29.72 -1.38
CA ASP A 264 -11.93 -29.05 -2.52
C ASP A 264 -11.15 -29.23 -3.83
N LEU A 265 -10.50 -30.37 -4.00
CA LEU A 265 -9.80 -30.71 -5.25
C LEU A 265 -10.79 -31.00 -6.39
N THR A 266 -12.02 -31.42 -6.08
CA THR A 266 -13.07 -31.71 -7.06
C THR A 266 -13.95 -30.48 -7.23
N ALA A 267 -13.91 -29.88 -8.40
CA ALA A 267 -14.74 -28.74 -8.75
C ALA A 267 -15.40 -28.95 -10.11
N LEU A 268 -16.69 -28.63 -10.21
CA LEU A 268 -17.46 -28.62 -11.45
C LEU A 268 -17.93 -27.20 -11.77
N ARG A 269 -18.02 -26.93 -13.05
CA ARG A 269 -18.54 -25.69 -13.59
C ARG A 269 -19.80 -25.99 -14.39
N ILE A 270 -20.87 -25.25 -14.12
CA ILE A 270 -22.12 -25.33 -14.87
C ILE A 270 -22.31 -24.00 -15.61
N ILE A 271 -22.45 -24.09 -16.92
CA ILE A 271 -22.69 -22.93 -17.79
C ILE A 271 -24.11 -23.03 -18.31
N THR A 272 -24.89 -21.98 -18.09
CA THR A 272 -26.29 -21.88 -18.51
C THR A 272 -26.56 -20.60 -19.30
N ASP A 273 -27.77 -20.39 -19.77
CA ASP A 273 -28.18 -19.27 -20.62
C ASP A 273 -28.53 -17.99 -19.82
N THR A 274 -29.29 -18.11 -18.74
CA THR A 274 -29.83 -16.95 -18.02
C THR A 274 -29.40 -16.88 -16.54
N LYS A 275 -29.45 -15.66 -15.98
CA LYS A 275 -29.20 -15.46 -14.54
C LYS A 275 -30.21 -16.20 -13.67
N MET A 276 -31.49 -16.24 -14.09
CA MET A 276 -32.52 -16.94 -13.36
C MET A 276 -32.22 -18.45 -13.30
N ASN A 277 -31.75 -19.02 -14.40
CA ASN A 277 -31.35 -20.42 -14.45
C ASN A 277 -30.12 -20.70 -13.58
N CYS A 278 -29.21 -19.75 -13.37
CA CYS A 278 -28.14 -19.94 -12.38
C CYS A 278 -28.67 -20.19 -10.97
N TYR A 279 -29.68 -19.44 -10.53
CA TYR A 279 -30.30 -19.62 -9.21
C TYR A 279 -31.21 -20.87 -9.15
N ALA A 280 -31.90 -21.20 -10.23
CA ALA A 280 -32.66 -22.43 -10.33
C ALA A 280 -31.75 -23.67 -10.22
N LEU A 281 -30.61 -23.66 -10.93
CA LEU A 281 -29.57 -24.68 -10.85
C LEU A 281 -29.00 -24.85 -9.43
N LEU A 282 -28.77 -23.74 -8.72
CA LEU A 282 -28.36 -23.78 -7.33
C LEU A 282 -29.37 -24.52 -6.47
N GLY A 283 -30.68 -24.25 -6.68
CA GLY A 283 -31.78 -24.99 -6.00
C GLY A 283 -31.74 -26.48 -6.29
N VAL A 284 -31.57 -26.88 -7.55
CA VAL A 284 -31.44 -28.30 -7.96
C VAL A 284 -30.22 -28.94 -7.28
N ILE A 285 -29.06 -28.31 -7.31
CA ILE A 285 -27.85 -28.87 -6.66
C ILE A 285 -28.06 -29.06 -5.13
N HIS A 286 -28.70 -28.07 -4.47
CA HIS A 286 -28.99 -28.16 -3.03
C HIS A 286 -30.11 -29.16 -2.69
N SER A 287 -30.96 -29.48 -3.65
CA SER A 287 -31.96 -30.57 -3.47
C SER A 287 -31.33 -31.96 -3.61
N LEU A 288 -30.32 -32.11 -4.46
CA LEU A 288 -29.56 -33.36 -4.61
C LEU A 288 -28.62 -33.62 -3.42
N TRP A 289 -27.94 -32.57 -2.93
CA TRP A 289 -26.89 -32.70 -1.93
C TRP A 289 -26.94 -31.60 -0.90
N ARG A 290 -26.59 -31.92 0.34
CA ARG A 290 -26.59 -30.97 1.46
C ARG A 290 -25.42 -29.98 1.30
N PRO A 291 -25.69 -28.65 1.28
CA PRO A 291 -24.62 -27.63 1.19
C PRO A 291 -23.86 -27.54 2.53
N LEU A 292 -22.55 -27.21 2.43
CA LEU A 292 -21.73 -26.95 3.59
C LEU A 292 -21.97 -25.48 4.06
N PRO A 293 -22.29 -25.27 5.37
CA PRO A 293 -22.50 -23.95 5.92
C PRO A 293 -21.28 -23.02 5.71
N GLY A 294 -21.53 -21.75 5.37
CA GLY A 294 -20.48 -20.75 5.15
C GLY A 294 -19.65 -20.92 3.87
N ARG A 295 -19.98 -21.89 3.01
CA ARG A 295 -19.28 -22.13 1.73
C ARG A 295 -20.04 -21.63 0.50
N PHE A 296 -21.18 -21.02 0.69
CA PHE A 296 -21.93 -20.37 -0.39
C PHE A 296 -21.41 -18.93 -0.61
N LYS A 297 -21.21 -18.54 -1.89
CA LYS A 297 -20.83 -17.18 -2.28
C LYS A 297 -21.57 -16.78 -3.55
N ASP A 298 -22.25 -15.65 -3.50
CA ASP A 298 -22.99 -15.08 -4.60
C ASP A 298 -22.22 -13.90 -5.23
N TYR A 299 -21.43 -14.21 -6.25
CA TYR A 299 -20.74 -13.20 -7.05
C TYR A 299 -21.58 -12.74 -8.26
N ILE A 300 -22.82 -13.22 -8.43
CA ILE A 300 -23.75 -12.66 -9.44
C ILE A 300 -24.40 -11.42 -8.86
N ALA A 301 -24.88 -11.48 -7.63
CA ALA A 301 -25.45 -10.33 -6.92
C ALA A 301 -24.40 -9.27 -6.58
N ILE A 302 -23.20 -9.72 -6.14
CA ILE A 302 -22.08 -8.85 -5.77
C ILE A 302 -20.86 -9.24 -6.60
N PRO A 303 -20.72 -8.71 -7.84
CA PRO A 303 -19.57 -9.01 -8.70
C PRO A 303 -18.24 -8.57 -8.06
N LYS A 304 -17.17 -9.33 -8.31
CA LYS A 304 -15.83 -8.91 -7.91
C LYS A 304 -15.38 -7.68 -8.70
N SER A 305 -14.39 -6.96 -8.18
CA SER A 305 -13.79 -5.78 -8.84
C SER A 305 -13.26 -6.02 -10.25
N ASN A 306 -12.87 -7.27 -10.55
CA ASN A 306 -12.46 -7.72 -11.88
C ASN A 306 -13.64 -8.22 -12.75
N LEU A 307 -14.87 -7.83 -12.42
CA LEU A 307 -16.12 -8.19 -13.09
C LEU A 307 -16.45 -9.68 -13.07
N TYR A 308 -15.75 -10.49 -12.29
CA TYR A 308 -16.04 -11.91 -12.14
C TYR A 308 -17.41 -12.13 -11.50
N GLN A 309 -18.26 -12.90 -12.16
CA GLN A 309 -19.59 -13.30 -11.71
C GLN A 309 -19.75 -14.82 -11.73
N SER A 310 -20.22 -15.41 -10.65
CA SER A 310 -20.57 -16.84 -10.56
C SER A 310 -21.23 -17.11 -9.21
N LEU A 311 -22.13 -18.09 -9.10
CA LEU A 311 -22.50 -18.69 -7.81
C LEU A 311 -21.46 -19.75 -7.47
N HIS A 312 -21.00 -19.76 -6.23
CA HIS A 312 -20.12 -20.81 -5.71
C HIS A 312 -20.83 -21.50 -4.55
N THR A 313 -20.90 -22.79 -4.59
CA THR A 313 -21.38 -23.59 -3.47
C THR A 313 -20.56 -24.87 -3.34
N THR A 314 -20.37 -25.34 -2.11
CA THR A 314 -19.73 -26.63 -1.84
C THR A 314 -20.78 -27.54 -1.16
N VAL A 315 -20.94 -28.73 -1.68
CA VAL A 315 -21.88 -29.71 -1.17
C VAL A 315 -21.16 -30.99 -0.75
N VAL A 316 -21.83 -31.80 0.06
CA VAL A 316 -21.43 -33.19 0.35
C VAL A 316 -22.06 -34.08 -0.71
N GLY A 317 -21.27 -34.44 -1.74
CA GLY A 317 -21.69 -35.23 -2.88
C GLY A 317 -21.74 -36.73 -2.61
N PRO A 318 -21.80 -37.56 -3.66
CA PRO A 318 -21.73 -39.01 -3.54
C PRO A 318 -20.52 -39.47 -2.71
N LYS A 319 -20.65 -40.61 -2.02
CA LYS A 319 -19.56 -41.18 -1.19
C LYS A 319 -19.04 -40.26 -0.06
N GLY A 320 -19.75 -39.14 0.24
CA GLY A 320 -19.33 -38.18 1.29
C GLY A 320 -18.25 -37.22 0.87
N GLU A 321 -17.85 -37.19 -0.39
CA GLU A 321 -16.81 -36.29 -0.93
C GLU A 321 -17.35 -34.86 -1.11
N HIS A 322 -16.49 -33.88 -0.88
CA HIS A 322 -16.84 -32.47 -1.06
C HIS A 322 -16.68 -32.02 -2.51
N VAL A 323 -17.76 -31.48 -3.08
CA VAL A 323 -17.79 -30.99 -4.46
C VAL A 323 -18.10 -29.51 -4.49
N GLU A 324 -17.19 -28.70 -5.09
CA GLU A 324 -17.43 -27.29 -5.37
C GLU A 324 -18.13 -27.12 -6.72
N PHE A 325 -19.26 -26.42 -6.74
CA PHE A 325 -19.95 -26.03 -7.95
C PHE A 325 -19.78 -24.54 -8.21
N GLN A 326 -19.45 -24.21 -9.47
CA GLN A 326 -19.43 -22.85 -10.00
C GLN A 326 -20.49 -22.74 -11.08
N ILE A 327 -21.53 -21.93 -10.83
CA ILE A 327 -22.66 -21.79 -11.72
C ILE A 327 -22.65 -20.37 -12.29
N ARG A 328 -22.73 -20.24 -13.62
CA ARG A 328 -22.68 -18.95 -14.30
C ARG A 328 -23.27 -19.01 -15.72
N THR A 329 -23.63 -17.87 -16.26
CA THR A 329 -24.08 -17.78 -17.65
C THR A 329 -22.89 -17.85 -18.63
N GLU A 330 -23.18 -18.07 -19.92
CA GLU A 330 -22.16 -18.04 -20.95
C GLU A 330 -21.45 -16.71 -21.06
N GLU A 331 -22.17 -15.58 -20.90
CA GLU A 331 -21.59 -14.22 -20.85
C GLU A 331 -20.63 -14.08 -19.66
N MET A 332 -21.06 -14.49 -18.46
CA MET A 332 -20.21 -14.48 -17.26
C MET A 332 -18.99 -15.40 -17.43
N HIS A 333 -19.16 -16.50 -18.14
CA HIS A 333 -18.06 -17.41 -18.44
C HIS A 333 -17.02 -16.75 -19.33
N ARG A 334 -17.44 -16.05 -20.40
CA ARG A 334 -16.54 -15.28 -21.26
C ARG A 334 -15.79 -14.22 -20.49
N VAL A 335 -16.47 -13.45 -19.67
CA VAL A 335 -15.82 -12.42 -18.82
C VAL A 335 -14.81 -13.05 -17.83
N ALA A 336 -15.14 -14.20 -17.23
CA ALA A 336 -14.26 -14.90 -16.31
C ALA A 336 -13.01 -15.55 -16.95
N GLU A 337 -13.08 -15.91 -18.24
CA GLU A 337 -11.96 -16.51 -18.98
C GLU A 337 -11.09 -15.46 -19.70
N TYR A 338 -11.72 -14.48 -20.35
CA TYR A 338 -11.01 -13.50 -21.18
C TYR A 338 -10.85 -12.13 -20.49
N GLY A 339 -11.49 -11.95 -19.32
CA GLY A 339 -11.41 -10.70 -18.58
C GLY A 339 -11.90 -9.51 -19.38
N ILE A 340 -11.17 -8.42 -19.25
CA ILE A 340 -11.48 -7.16 -19.95
C ILE A 340 -11.39 -7.29 -21.48
N ALA A 341 -10.60 -8.25 -21.99
CA ALA A 341 -10.53 -8.52 -23.43
C ALA A 341 -11.87 -8.97 -24.03
N ALA A 342 -12.76 -9.58 -23.25
CA ALA A 342 -14.10 -9.97 -23.69
C ALA A 342 -15.00 -8.77 -24.07
N HIS A 343 -14.71 -7.58 -23.54
CA HIS A 343 -15.50 -6.36 -23.78
C HIS A 343 -15.09 -5.59 -25.05
N TRP A 344 -13.92 -5.89 -25.66
CA TRP A 344 -13.42 -5.19 -26.84
C TRP A 344 -14.30 -5.34 -28.09
N LYS A 345 -14.86 -6.53 -28.27
CA LYS A 345 -15.72 -6.85 -29.44
C LYS A 345 -16.98 -5.97 -29.54
N TYR A 346 -17.43 -5.37 -28.42
CA TYR A 346 -18.60 -4.47 -28.41
C TYR A 346 -18.23 -3.01 -28.71
N LYS A 347 -16.96 -2.61 -28.59
CA LYS A 347 -16.51 -1.24 -28.89
C LYS A 347 -16.48 -0.95 -30.40
N GLU A 348 -16.13 -1.96 -31.22
CA GLU A 348 -16.15 -1.85 -32.67
C GLU A 348 -17.57 -1.63 -33.24
N GLN A 349 -18.62 -1.97 -32.46
CA GLN A 349 -20.02 -1.77 -32.85
C GLN A 349 -20.63 -0.45 -32.33
N GLY A 350 -19.82 0.51 -31.85
CA GLY A 350 -20.28 1.86 -31.49
C GLY A 350 -21.11 1.99 -30.21
N ARG A 351 -21.25 0.95 -29.42
CA ARG A 351 -22.00 0.98 -28.13
C ARG A 351 -21.04 1.05 -26.94
N VAL A 352 -20.58 2.24 -26.59
CA VAL A 352 -19.93 2.52 -25.31
C VAL A 352 -20.97 2.40 -24.19
N GLN A 353 -20.96 1.34 -23.40
CA GLN A 353 -21.81 1.22 -22.22
C GLN A 353 -21.09 1.72 -20.98
N ASP A 354 -21.85 2.32 -20.06
CA ASP A 354 -21.42 2.83 -18.73
C ASP A 354 -20.66 1.79 -17.84
N LYS A 355 -20.73 0.51 -18.24
CA LYS A 355 -20.02 -0.60 -17.56
C LYS A 355 -18.49 -0.53 -17.76
N ASP A 356 -18.02 0.00 -18.89
CA ASP A 356 -16.58 0.12 -19.17
C ASP A 356 -15.92 1.16 -18.25
N SER A 357 -16.66 2.20 -17.84
CA SER A 357 -16.17 3.22 -16.91
C SER A 357 -15.89 2.66 -15.50
N LYS A 358 -16.62 1.62 -15.07
CA LYS A 358 -16.41 0.97 -13.75
C LYS A 358 -15.22 0.03 -13.75
N ALA A 359 -15.00 -0.70 -14.85
CA ALA A 359 -13.84 -1.60 -14.99
C ALA A 359 -12.51 -0.84 -14.94
N PHE A 360 -12.48 0.41 -15.42
CA PHE A 360 -11.30 1.28 -15.43
C PHE A 360 -11.26 2.30 -14.28
N GLY A 361 -12.30 2.36 -13.44
CA GLY A 361 -12.37 3.31 -12.33
C GLY A 361 -11.17 3.23 -11.40
N TRP A 362 -10.71 2.02 -11.09
CA TRP A 362 -9.51 1.79 -10.27
C TRP A 362 -8.23 2.33 -10.93
N LEU A 363 -8.10 2.20 -12.26
CA LEU A 363 -6.94 2.65 -13.01
C LEU A 363 -6.84 4.18 -13.03
N ARG A 364 -7.98 4.88 -13.27
CA ARG A 364 -8.05 6.35 -13.17
C ARG A 364 -7.70 6.83 -11.77
N GLN A 365 -8.27 6.19 -10.76
CA GLN A 365 -7.99 6.48 -9.36
C GLN A 365 -6.51 6.28 -9.02
N PHE A 366 -5.88 5.27 -9.61
CA PHE A 366 -4.47 4.99 -9.47
C PHE A 366 -3.56 6.06 -10.10
N ILE A 367 -3.96 6.63 -11.25
CA ILE A 367 -3.26 7.72 -11.93
C ILE A 367 -3.37 9.01 -11.14
N GLU A 368 -4.56 9.33 -10.60
CA GLU A 368 -4.75 10.50 -9.73
C GLU A 368 -3.82 10.44 -8.50
N TRP A 369 -3.61 9.25 -7.92
CA TRP A 369 -2.71 9.10 -6.78
C TRP A 369 -1.23 9.23 -7.13
N GLN A 370 -0.87 8.90 -8.36
CA GLN A 370 0.51 8.99 -8.82
C GLN A 370 1.05 10.42 -8.78
N SER A 371 0.20 11.42 -9.09
CA SER A 371 0.58 12.84 -9.01
C SER A 371 0.92 13.27 -7.57
N ASP A 372 0.35 12.57 -6.57
CA ASP A 372 0.49 12.90 -5.16
C ASP A 372 1.66 12.16 -4.46
N LEU A 373 2.30 11.16 -5.13
CA LEU A 373 3.37 10.33 -4.57
C LEU A 373 4.69 10.47 -5.35
N PRO A 374 5.58 11.39 -4.97
CA PRO A 374 6.87 11.58 -5.65
C PRO A 374 7.87 10.45 -5.41
N ASP A 375 7.69 9.62 -4.35
CA ASP A 375 8.61 8.54 -3.97
C ASP A 375 8.17 7.20 -4.59
N ASN A 376 9.03 6.60 -5.41
CA ASN A 376 8.82 5.33 -6.08
C ASN A 376 8.57 4.15 -5.11
N ARG A 377 9.16 4.17 -3.92
CA ARG A 377 8.98 3.13 -2.90
C ARG A 377 7.58 3.21 -2.29
N GLN A 378 7.12 4.40 -1.93
CA GLN A 378 5.75 4.60 -1.41
C GLN A 378 4.69 4.27 -2.47
N PHE A 379 5.00 4.54 -3.74
CA PHE A 379 4.15 4.14 -4.86
C PHE A 379 4.02 2.62 -4.95
N MET A 380 5.13 1.86 -4.93
CA MET A 380 5.10 0.39 -4.97
C MET A 380 4.37 -0.22 -3.78
N ASP A 381 4.57 0.30 -2.57
CA ASP A 381 3.85 -0.17 -1.38
C ASP A 381 2.34 0.06 -1.52
N SER A 382 1.93 1.20 -2.07
CA SER A 382 0.52 1.50 -2.35
C SER A 382 -0.08 0.55 -3.39
N VAL A 383 0.68 0.26 -4.46
CA VAL A 383 0.31 -0.69 -5.51
C VAL A 383 0.15 -2.10 -4.97
N LYS A 384 1.15 -2.57 -4.24
CA LYS A 384 1.12 -3.90 -3.61
C LYS A 384 -0.12 -4.01 -2.72
N LEU A 385 -0.41 -2.98 -1.95
CA LEU A 385 -1.54 -2.94 -1.04
C LEU A 385 -2.89 -3.06 -1.77
N GLU A 386 -3.05 -2.49 -2.96
CA GLU A 386 -4.31 -2.50 -3.70
C GLU A 386 -4.50 -3.69 -4.64
N LEU A 387 -3.38 -4.21 -5.18
CA LEU A 387 -3.44 -5.35 -6.09
C LEU A 387 -3.55 -6.70 -5.36
N PHE A 388 -3.07 -6.81 -4.10
CA PHE A 388 -2.79 -8.10 -3.46
C PHE A 388 -3.69 -8.47 -2.28
N HIS A 389 -4.61 -7.57 -1.82
CA HIS A 389 -5.42 -7.87 -0.64
C HIS A 389 -6.72 -8.58 -1.00
N ASP A 390 -7.07 -9.57 -0.18
CA ASP A 390 -8.43 -10.06 -0.08
C ASP A 390 -9.33 -8.83 0.21
N VAL A 391 -10.49 -8.74 -0.39
CA VAL A 391 -11.42 -7.62 -0.22
C VAL A 391 -12.58 -7.97 0.68
N VAL A 392 -13.07 -6.98 1.41
CA VAL A 392 -14.32 -7.03 2.17
C VAL A 392 -15.37 -6.15 1.50
N TYR A 393 -16.59 -6.63 1.44
CA TYR A 393 -17.73 -5.91 0.89
C TYR A 393 -18.59 -5.40 2.04
N VAL A 394 -18.64 -4.08 2.19
CA VAL A 394 -19.36 -3.42 3.29
C VAL A 394 -20.44 -2.50 2.74
N PHE A 395 -21.46 -2.23 3.52
CA PHE A 395 -22.64 -1.51 3.09
C PHE A 395 -22.75 -0.15 3.76
N THR A 396 -23.20 0.85 3.01
CA THR A 396 -23.71 2.07 3.60
C THR A 396 -25.12 1.81 4.18
N PRO A 397 -25.63 2.65 5.08
CA PRO A 397 -27.01 2.52 5.57
C PRO A 397 -28.10 2.57 4.47
N LYS A 398 -27.75 3.14 3.31
CA LYS A 398 -28.61 3.17 2.10
C LYS A 398 -28.49 1.91 1.24
N GLY A 399 -27.73 0.90 1.67
CA GLY A 399 -27.54 -0.35 0.93
C GLY A 399 -26.51 -0.26 -0.22
N THR A 400 -25.76 0.84 -0.36
CA THR A 400 -24.70 0.94 -1.37
C THR A 400 -23.50 0.11 -0.93
N VAL A 401 -23.04 -0.81 -1.78
CA VAL A 401 -21.86 -1.64 -1.54
C VAL A 401 -20.58 -0.85 -1.76
N LYS A 402 -19.63 -0.98 -0.85
CA LYS A 402 -18.26 -0.50 -0.97
C LYS A 402 -17.29 -1.68 -0.82
N GLU A 403 -16.31 -1.73 -1.71
CA GLU A 403 -15.21 -2.70 -1.67
C GLU A 403 -14.01 -2.05 -1.00
N LEU A 404 -13.45 -2.73 0.01
CA LEU A 404 -12.27 -2.30 0.74
C LEU A 404 -11.29 -3.46 0.87
N PRO A 405 -9.98 -3.21 0.97
CA PRO A 405 -9.02 -4.24 1.36
C PRO A 405 -9.41 -4.91 2.68
N LYS A 406 -9.11 -6.19 2.83
CA LYS A 406 -9.27 -6.88 4.10
C LYS A 406 -8.51 -6.16 5.22
N ASP A 407 -9.00 -6.25 6.44
CA ASP A 407 -8.49 -5.56 7.64
C ASP A 407 -8.61 -4.02 7.55
N SER A 408 -9.42 -3.49 6.62
CA SER A 408 -9.77 -2.06 6.56
C SER A 408 -10.62 -1.65 7.76
N THR A 409 -10.55 -0.38 8.10
CA THR A 409 -11.19 0.20 9.28
C THR A 409 -12.31 1.18 8.90
N PRO A 410 -13.16 1.60 9.85
CA PRO A 410 -14.16 2.65 9.61
C PRO A 410 -13.59 3.95 9.06
N VAL A 411 -12.33 4.30 9.37
CA VAL A 411 -11.64 5.46 8.78
C VAL A 411 -11.39 5.25 7.29
N ASP A 412 -10.94 4.04 6.89
CA ASP A 412 -10.79 3.68 5.48
C ASP A 412 -12.11 3.82 4.72
N PHE A 413 -13.21 3.32 5.32
CA PHE A 413 -14.55 3.44 4.76
C PHE A 413 -15.00 4.90 4.63
N ALA A 414 -14.75 5.74 5.64
CA ALA A 414 -15.08 7.16 5.62
C ALA A 414 -14.41 7.88 4.43
N TYR A 415 -13.11 7.66 4.22
CA TYR A 415 -12.39 8.19 3.05
C TYR A 415 -12.83 7.56 1.71
N ALA A 416 -13.34 6.33 1.72
CA ALA A 416 -13.91 5.71 0.52
C ALA A 416 -15.27 6.31 0.13
N ILE A 417 -16.00 6.94 1.06
CA ILE A 417 -17.21 7.71 0.78
C ILE A 417 -16.84 9.08 0.21
N HIS A 418 -16.21 9.92 1.03
CA HIS A 418 -15.78 11.27 0.67
C HIS A 418 -14.62 11.73 1.56
N THR A 419 -13.70 12.55 1.02
CA THR A 419 -12.56 13.08 1.79
C THR A 419 -13.02 13.83 3.03
N GLU A 420 -14.04 14.69 2.90
CA GLU A 420 -14.60 15.48 3.99
C GLU A 420 -15.20 14.61 5.12
N VAL A 421 -15.87 13.49 4.76
CA VAL A 421 -16.38 12.51 5.73
C VAL A 421 -15.22 11.85 6.47
N GLY A 422 -14.13 11.56 5.78
CA GLY A 422 -12.90 11.04 6.38
C GLY A 422 -12.24 12.02 7.33
N ASP A 423 -12.08 13.28 6.89
CA ASP A 423 -11.41 14.32 7.67
C ASP A 423 -12.15 14.64 8.97
N HIS A 424 -13.48 14.57 8.96
CA HIS A 424 -14.34 14.86 10.11
C HIS A 424 -14.84 13.64 10.89
N CYS A 425 -14.27 12.46 10.66
CA CYS A 425 -14.68 11.20 11.30
C CYS A 425 -14.34 11.20 12.80
N VAL A 426 -15.36 11.10 13.66
CA VAL A 426 -15.20 10.99 15.13
C VAL A 426 -15.45 9.57 15.64
N GLY A 427 -16.23 8.77 14.90
CA GLY A 427 -16.63 7.42 15.31
C GLY A 427 -17.38 6.71 14.21
N ALA A 428 -17.76 5.47 14.47
CA ALA A 428 -18.56 4.68 13.55
C ALA A 428 -19.53 3.75 14.31
N LYS A 429 -20.64 3.44 13.65
CA LYS A 429 -21.49 2.33 14.04
C LYS A 429 -21.41 1.24 12.99
N VAL A 430 -21.18 0.02 13.43
CA VAL A 430 -21.20 -1.18 12.59
C VAL A 430 -22.39 -2.03 13.04
N ASN A 431 -23.27 -2.35 12.10
CA ASN A 431 -24.51 -3.09 12.38
C ASN A 431 -25.33 -2.49 13.54
N GLY A 432 -25.37 -1.15 13.60
CA GLY A 432 -26.08 -0.37 14.64
C GLY A 432 -25.33 -0.22 15.97
N LYS A 433 -24.16 -0.85 16.16
CA LYS A 433 -23.35 -0.76 17.39
C LYS A 433 -22.16 0.18 17.20
N ILE A 434 -21.90 1.04 18.18
CA ILE A 434 -20.70 1.91 18.17
C ILE A 434 -19.45 1.04 18.32
N VAL A 435 -18.47 1.26 17.44
CA VAL A 435 -17.20 0.55 17.42
C VAL A 435 -16.03 1.53 17.44
N PRO A 436 -14.83 1.11 17.92
CA PRO A 436 -13.61 1.90 17.83
C PRO A 436 -13.21 2.16 16.37
N LEU A 437 -12.56 3.29 16.08
CA LEU A 437 -12.06 3.61 14.72
C LEU A 437 -11.06 2.62 14.17
N LYS A 438 -10.42 1.81 15.01
CA LYS A 438 -9.49 0.72 14.64
C LYS A 438 -10.16 -0.64 14.44
N TYR A 439 -11.50 -0.71 14.50
CA TYR A 439 -12.26 -1.94 14.27
C TYR A 439 -11.98 -2.46 12.85
N GLU A 440 -11.74 -3.76 12.71
CA GLU A 440 -11.51 -4.40 11.41
C GLU A 440 -12.86 -4.81 10.81
N LEU A 441 -13.13 -4.28 9.62
CA LEU A 441 -14.41 -4.46 8.93
C LEU A 441 -14.49 -5.86 8.30
N GLU A 442 -15.68 -6.47 8.40
CA GLU A 442 -16.00 -7.76 7.81
C GLU A 442 -16.99 -7.63 6.64
N SER A 443 -16.97 -8.63 5.73
CA SER A 443 -17.94 -8.64 4.63
C SER A 443 -19.36 -8.81 5.16
N GLY A 444 -20.27 -7.93 4.75
CA GLY A 444 -21.65 -7.89 5.21
C GLY A 444 -21.94 -6.79 6.23
N ASP A 445 -20.90 -6.14 6.77
CA ASP A 445 -21.09 -5.04 7.72
C ASP A 445 -21.79 -3.84 7.09
N THR A 446 -22.78 -3.30 7.82
CA THR A 446 -23.42 -2.02 7.50
C THR A 446 -22.81 -0.93 8.37
N ILE A 447 -22.21 0.09 7.74
CA ILE A 447 -21.38 1.09 8.42
C ILE A 447 -22.01 2.47 8.31
N GLU A 448 -22.20 3.11 9.45
CA GLU A 448 -22.60 4.52 9.60
C GLU A 448 -21.43 5.30 10.20
N ILE A 449 -20.93 6.32 9.49
CA ILE A 449 -19.85 7.19 9.98
C ILE A 449 -20.46 8.36 10.75
N LEU A 450 -19.92 8.60 11.95
CA LEU A 450 -20.24 9.75 12.77
C LEU A 450 -19.20 10.85 12.50
N THR A 451 -19.66 12.05 12.15
CA THR A 451 -18.79 13.18 11.83
C THR A 451 -19.01 14.36 12.77
N SER A 452 -17.96 15.15 12.99
CA SER A 452 -18.02 16.43 13.71
C SER A 452 -17.19 17.48 12.98
N PRO A 453 -17.67 18.73 12.81
CA PRO A 453 -16.94 19.80 12.12
C PRO A 453 -15.60 20.15 12.80
N ASN A 454 -15.48 19.91 14.10
CA ASN A 454 -14.29 20.23 14.88
C ASN A 454 -13.25 19.11 14.88
N GLN A 455 -13.58 17.95 14.31
CA GLN A 455 -12.64 16.83 14.21
C GLN A 455 -11.69 17.03 13.03
N THR A 456 -10.46 16.60 13.25
CA THR A 456 -9.39 16.65 12.24
C THR A 456 -8.62 15.34 12.23
N PRO A 457 -8.00 14.97 11.11
CA PRO A 457 -7.20 13.75 11.00
C PRO A 457 -6.03 13.72 11.97
N HIS A 458 -5.86 12.58 12.66
CA HIS A 458 -4.76 12.37 13.59
C HIS A 458 -3.63 11.55 12.95
N LYS A 459 -2.38 11.87 13.30
CA LYS A 459 -1.20 11.13 12.83
C LYS A 459 -1.25 9.64 13.23
N ASP A 460 -1.88 9.32 14.35
CA ASP A 460 -2.06 7.95 14.82
C ASP A 460 -2.96 7.10 13.92
N TRP A 461 -3.84 7.71 13.13
CA TRP A 461 -4.66 6.98 12.16
C TRP A 461 -3.82 6.26 11.10
N LEU A 462 -2.65 6.81 10.75
CA LEU A 462 -1.72 6.19 9.80
C LEU A 462 -1.21 4.81 10.26
N LYS A 463 -1.30 4.50 11.57
CA LYS A 463 -0.84 3.22 12.13
C LYS A 463 -1.80 2.07 11.82
N PHE A 464 -3.10 2.34 11.67
CA PHE A 464 -4.12 1.30 11.51
C PHE A 464 -4.90 1.38 10.19
N VAL A 465 -4.96 2.52 9.51
CA VAL A 465 -5.60 2.60 8.18
C VAL A 465 -4.86 1.75 7.15
N ARG A 466 -5.63 1.09 6.30
CA ARG A 466 -5.11 0.15 5.29
C ARG A 466 -5.08 0.75 3.89
N THR A 467 -6.12 1.50 3.50
CA THR A 467 -6.23 2.01 2.13
C THR A 467 -5.20 3.09 1.82
N SER A 468 -4.65 3.04 0.60
CA SER A 468 -3.72 4.06 0.09
C SER A 468 -4.38 5.44 0.05
N ARG A 469 -5.68 5.48 -0.29
CA ARG A 469 -6.48 6.71 -0.32
C ARG A 469 -6.53 7.39 1.04
N ALA A 470 -6.89 6.66 2.11
CA ALA A 470 -6.93 7.20 3.47
C ALA A 470 -5.53 7.68 3.89
N LYS A 471 -4.49 6.87 3.69
CA LYS A 471 -3.10 7.23 4.03
C LYS A 471 -2.65 8.51 3.34
N THR A 472 -2.89 8.64 2.04
CA THR A 472 -2.49 9.81 1.25
C THR A 472 -3.26 11.06 1.69
N LYS A 473 -4.58 10.98 1.84
CA LYS A 473 -5.40 12.13 2.27
C LYS A 473 -5.04 12.58 3.68
N ILE A 474 -4.85 11.66 4.63
CA ILE A 474 -4.40 11.96 5.99
C ILE A 474 -3.01 12.63 5.97
N LYS A 475 -2.04 12.08 5.21
CA LYS A 475 -0.70 12.69 5.10
C LYS A 475 -0.76 14.09 4.48
N HIS A 476 -1.55 14.25 3.42
CA HIS A 476 -1.73 15.55 2.77
C HIS A 476 -2.33 16.59 3.74
N TRP A 477 -3.39 16.21 4.47
CA TRP A 477 -4.03 17.09 5.46
C TRP A 477 -3.04 17.49 6.56
N ILE A 478 -2.31 16.52 7.12
CA ILE A 478 -1.29 16.78 8.16
C ILE A 478 -0.21 17.73 7.63
N LYS A 479 0.30 17.49 6.41
CA LYS A 479 1.31 18.35 5.78
C LYS A 479 0.79 19.77 5.56
N ALA A 480 -0.43 19.92 5.08
CA ALA A 480 -1.05 21.23 4.89
C ALA A 480 -1.22 22.00 6.21
N GLU A 481 -1.64 21.30 7.28
CA GLU A 481 -1.78 21.92 8.61
C GLU A 481 -0.43 22.24 9.24
N GLU A 482 0.59 21.37 9.06
CA GLU A 482 1.97 21.67 9.47
C GLU A 482 2.53 22.89 8.72
N GLN A 483 2.28 23.03 7.42
CA GLN A 483 2.68 24.18 6.63
C GLN A 483 1.99 25.47 7.08
N LYS A 484 0.67 25.42 7.29
CA LYS A 484 -0.11 26.56 7.80
C LYS A 484 0.42 27.05 9.14
N ARG A 485 0.65 26.10 10.06
CA ARG A 485 1.21 26.40 11.38
C ARG A 485 2.63 26.96 11.28
N SER A 486 3.46 26.42 10.41
CA SER A 486 4.83 26.91 10.19
C SER A 486 4.82 28.30 9.56
N LEU A 487 3.88 28.61 8.67
CA LEU A 487 3.70 29.96 8.12
C LEU A 487 3.38 30.98 9.23
N GLU A 488 2.48 30.63 10.15
CA GLU A 488 2.14 31.50 11.28
C GLU A 488 3.35 31.71 12.22
N ILE A 489 4.10 30.66 12.52
CA ILE A 489 5.30 30.72 13.35
C ILE A 489 6.36 31.56 12.66
N GLY A 490 6.67 31.26 11.40
CA GLY A 490 7.68 31.98 10.60
C GLY A 490 7.36 33.48 10.48
N ARG A 491 6.08 33.80 10.28
CA ARG A 491 5.61 35.18 10.24
C ARG A 491 5.86 35.92 11.55
N ARG A 492 5.51 35.31 12.69
CA ARG A 492 5.79 35.89 14.02
C ARG A 492 7.29 36.08 14.26
N LEU A 493 8.11 35.10 13.87
CA LEU A 493 9.56 35.21 13.99
C LEU A 493 10.12 36.35 13.15
N LEU A 494 9.71 36.49 11.89
CA LEU A 494 10.09 37.59 11.00
C LEU A 494 9.63 38.94 11.54
N GLU A 495 8.38 39.07 11.98
CA GLU A 495 7.82 40.29 12.55
C GLU A 495 8.61 40.73 13.80
N THR A 496 9.01 39.81 14.64
CA THR A 496 9.82 40.10 15.84
C THR A 496 11.18 40.59 15.47
N GLU A 497 11.84 39.97 14.48
CA GLU A 497 13.19 40.33 14.07
C GLU A 497 13.20 41.65 13.29
N PHE A 498 12.20 41.91 12.43
CA PHE A 498 12.06 43.20 11.74
C PHE A 498 11.89 44.36 12.74
N ARG A 499 11.07 44.18 13.80
CA ARG A 499 10.93 45.20 14.86
C ARG A 499 12.22 45.44 15.61
N ARG A 500 13.08 44.42 15.85
CA ARG A 500 14.39 44.54 16.46
C ARG A 500 15.33 45.44 15.66
N HIS A 501 15.23 45.37 14.34
CA HIS A 501 16.08 46.16 13.41
C HIS A 501 15.40 47.43 12.95
N GLY A 502 14.30 47.88 13.62
CA GLY A 502 13.64 49.15 13.31
C GLY A 502 12.85 49.16 12.00
N LEU A 503 12.63 47.99 11.41
CA LEU A 503 11.85 47.83 10.19
C LEU A 503 10.37 47.70 10.48
N ALA A 504 9.50 48.26 9.62
CA ALA A 504 8.05 48.09 9.75
C ALA A 504 7.59 46.77 9.18
N PRO A 505 7.15 45.75 10.01
CA PRO A 505 6.90 44.40 9.53
C PRO A 505 5.87 44.32 8.40
N ALA A 506 4.79 45.12 8.50
CA ALA A 506 3.70 45.10 7.50
C ALA A 506 4.12 45.59 6.11
N GLN A 507 5.13 46.44 6.06
CA GLN A 507 5.71 46.96 4.79
C GLN A 507 6.71 45.96 4.23
N VAL A 508 7.62 45.45 5.05
CA VAL A 508 8.67 44.50 4.63
C VAL A 508 8.10 43.17 4.15
N LEU A 509 7.08 42.61 4.83
CA LEU A 509 6.44 41.38 4.41
C LEU A 509 5.74 41.47 3.03
N LYS A 510 5.46 42.69 2.55
CA LYS A 510 4.84 42.92 1.23
C LYS A 510 5.84 43.54 0.23
N SER A 511 7.11 43.71 0.60
CA SER A 511 8.10 44.38 -0.21
C SER A 511 8.63 43.47 -1.34
N SER A 512 9.02 44.10 -2.46
CA SER A 512 9.70 43.40 -3.57
C SER A 512 11.08 42.88 -3.16
N GLU A 513 11.71 43.54 -2.21
CA GLU A 513 13.03 43.15 -1.67
C GLU A 513 12.98 41.80 -0.95
N LEU A 514 11.92 41.53 -0.17
CA LEU A 514 11.74 40.23 0.46
C LEU A 514 11.49 39.11 -0.58
N VAL A 515 10.81 39.42 -1.69
CA VAL A 515 10.62 38.47 -2.81
C VAL A 515 11.95 38.14 -3.47
N GLU A 516 12.83 39.15 -3.66
CA GLU A 516 14.17 38.95 -4.22
C GLU A 516 15.04 38.08 -3.28
N VAL A 517 15.01 38.36 -1.98
CA VAL A 517 15.71 37.55 -0.98
C VAL A 517 15.18 36.12 -0.96
N ALA A 518 13.86 35.91 -1.08
CA ALA A 518 13.28 34.58 -1.17
C ALA A 518 13.83 33.80 -2.38
N LYS A 519 13.90 34.44 -3.56
CA LYS A 519 14.45 33.83 -4.77
C LYS A 519 15.95 33.51 -4.66
N GLN A 520 16.72 34.37 -3.99
CA GLN A 520 18.14 34.13 -3.73
C GLN A 520 18.39 32.95 -2.81
N GLU A 521 17.45 32.68 -1.87
CA GLU A 521 17.47 31.50 -0.99
C GLU A 521 16.83 30.22 -1.64
N GLY A 522 16.39 30.34 -2.91
CA GLY A 522 15.85 29.21 -3.66
C GLY A 522 14.36 28.96 -3.46
N TYR A 523 13.60 29.95 -2.96
CA TYR A 523 12.14 29.87 -2.78
C TYR A 523 11.43 30.74 -3.82
N GLU A 524 10.32 30.18 -4.38
CA GLU A 524 9.57 30.94 -5.41
C GLU A 524 8.71 32.04 -4.81
N THR A 525 8.28 31.91 -3.57
CA THR A 525 7.37 32.84 -2.89
C THR A 525 7.87 33.25 -1.50
N THR A 526 7.42 34.40 -1.02
CA THR A 526 7.67 34.86 0.37
C THR A 526 7.00 33.93 1.40
N ASP A 527 5.86 33.30 1.06
CA ASP A 527 5.20 32.35 1.94
C ASP A 527 6.02 31.06 2.09
N GLU A 528 6.63 30.54 1.01
CA GLU A 528 7.54 29.40 1.09
C GLU A 528 8.78 29.69 1.95
N LEU A 529 9.39 30.86 1.78
CA LEU A 529 10.49 31.33 2.64
C LEU A 529 10.03 31.41 4.11
N THR A 530 8.84 31.97 4.35
CA THR A 530 8.27 32.11 5.69
C THR A 530 7.98 30.75 6.32
N ILE A 531 7.46 29.80 5.54
CA ILE A 531 7.26 28.40 5.96
C ILE A 531 8.62 27.77 6.31
N ALA A 532 9.65 27.94 5.48
CA ALA A 532 10.97 27.41 5.74
C ALA A 532 11.60 27.97 7.03
N ILE A 533 11.37 29.25 7.31
CA ILE A 533 11.76 29.88 8.58
C ILE A 533 10.98 29.26 9.74
N GLY A 534 9.67 29.04 9.58
CA GLY A 534 8.82 28.42 10.61
C GLY A 534 9.22 26.96 10.89
N PHE A 535 9.75 26.25 9.88
CA PHE A 535 10.37 24.93 10.04
C PHE A 535 11.79 24.96 10.62
N GLY A 536 12.40 26.16 10.75
CA GLY A 536 13.78 26.31 11.23
C GLY A 536 14.85 25.94 10.18
N HIS A 537 14.50 25.90 8.90
CA HIS A 537 15.48 25.65 7.83
C HIS A 537 16.36 26.86 7.56
N ILE A 538 15.88 28.08 7.83
CA ILE A 538 16.58 29.34 7.65
C ILE A 538 16.42 30.18 8.91
N ALA A 539 17.52 30.79 9.36
CA ALA A 539 17.51 31.71 10.48
C ALA A 539 16.98 33.10 10.06
N THR A 540 16.06 33.68 10.82
CA THR A 540 15.48 35.02 10.56
C THR A 540 16.53 36.12 10.44
N VAL A 541 17.59 36.06 11.26
CA VAL A 541 18.71 37.00 11.25
C VAL A 541 19.41 37.07 9.87
N GLN A 542 19.53 35.92 9.20
CA GLN A 542 20.14 35.84 7.87
C GLN A 542 19.33 36.65 6.83
N ILE A 543 17.98 36.52 6.89
CA ILE A 543 17.09 37.26 6.00
C ILE A 543 17.11 38.73 6.27
N VAL A 544 17.10 39.14 7.55
CA VAL A 544 17.14 40.59 7.92
C VAL A 544 18.44 41.21 7.53
N ASN A 545 19.60 40.57 7.74
CA ASN A 545 20.90 41.07 7.34
C ASN A 545 20.99 41.32 5.82
N ARG A 546 20.36 40.47 4.99
CA ARG A 546 20.32 40.66 3.53
C ARG A 546 19.40 41.82 3.10
N LEU A 547 18.34 42.10 3.86
CA LEU A 547 17.43 43.21 3.60
C LEU A 547 18.02 44.55 4.02
N VAL A 548 18.87 44.56 5.06
CA VAL A 548 19.47 45.81 5.59
C VAL A 548 20.78 46.18 4.89
N THR A 549 21.48 45.19 4.27
CA THR A 549 22.72 45.44 3.51
C THR A 549 22.40 45.52 2.02
N PRO A 550 22.38 46.71 1.39
CA PRO A 550 22.35 46.83 -0.07
C PRO A 550 23.65 46.25 -0.65
N ALA A 551 23.55 45.60 -1.81
CA ALA A 551 24.64 44.93 -2.52
C ALA A 551 25.78 45.91 -2.91
N SER A 552 26.68 46.20 -1.98
CA SER A 552 27.97 46.84 -2.23
C SER A 552 28.99 46.13 -1.33
N GLY A 553 29.94 45.47 -2.01
CA GLY A 553 30.97 44.64 -1.39
C GLY A 553 31.83 45.37 -0.38
N THR A 554 31.66 45.02 0.87
CA THR A 554 32.68 45.14 1.91
C THR A 554 32.33 44.11 3.00
N THR A 555 33.27 43.25 3.29
CA THR A 555 33.26 42.26 4.38
C THR A 555 33.00 42.95 5.73
N PRO A 556 32.00 42.51 6.52
CA PRO A 556 31.86 43.08 7.86
C PRO A 556 32.80 42.38 8.84
N VAL A 557 33.54 43.23 9.55
CA VAL A 557 34.31 42.89 10.76
C VAL A 557 33.32 42.43 11.85
N VAL A 558 33.57 41.29 12.41
CA VAL A 558 32.83 40.70 13.55
C VAL A 558 33.16 41.56 14.80
N PRO A 559 32.18 42.13 15.51
CA PRO A 559 32.41 42.68 16.84
C PRO A 559 32.20 41.61 17.89
N GLU A 560 33.13 41.51 18.84
CA GLU A 560 33.05 40.68 20.03
C GLU A 560 31.86 41.08 20.94
N PRO A 561 31.33 40.14 21.72
CA PRO A 561 30.10 40.32 22.47
C PRO A 561 30.31 41.17 23.74
N SER A 562 29.64 42.33 23.81
CA SER A 562 29.47 43.03 25.07
C SER A 562 28.24 42.54 25.83
N THR A 563 28.50 42.07 27.03
CA THR A 563 27.54 41.72 28.09
C THR A 563 26.70 42.93 28.52
N SER A 564 25.38 42.81 28.38
CA SER A 564 24.43 43.33 29.38
C SER A 564 23.01 42.81 29.14
N GLN A 565 22.53 42.10 30.16
CA GLN A 565 21.20 41.54 30.28
C GLN A 565 20.14 42.61 30.58
N LYS A 566 18.99 42.54 29.94
CA LYS A 566 17.71 42.91 30.57
C LYS A 566 16.65 41.93 30.14
N VAL A 567 16.13 41.23 31.14
CA VAL A 567 15.04 40.25 31.08
C VAL A 567 13.72 41.01 30.96
N LEU A 568 12.93 40.71 29.95
CA LEU A 568 11.50 41.00 29.93
C LEU A 568 10.70 39.71 29.97
N SER A 569 10.07 39.49 31.11
CA SER A 569 9.20 38.33 31.39
C SER A 569 7.89 38.45 30.62
N GLY A 570 7.65 37.55 29.66
CA GLY A 570 6.35 37.31 29.02
C GLY A 570 5.76 36.01 29.55
N ARG A 571 4.56 36.07 30.14
CA ARG A 571 3.81 34.96 30.69
C ARG A 571 3.50 33.88 29.65
N GLY A 572 3.89 32.62 29.95
CA GLY A 572 3.42 31.43 29.21
C GLY A 572 4.44 30.30 29.22
N GLY A 573 4.43 29.41 30.22
CA GLY A 573 5.14 28.13 30.24
C GLY A 573 6.62 28.24 30.64
N GLU A 574 6.93 27.78 31.84
CA GLU A 574 8.26 27.76 32.45
C GLU A 574 9.34 27.21 31.52
N GLN A 575 10.27 28.08 31.10
CA GLN A 575 11.44 27.70 30.31
C GLN A 575 12.63 27.55 31.26
N SER A 576 12.97 26.31 31.60
CA SER A 576 14.14 25.95 32.42
C SER A 576 15.36 25.57 31.58
N VAL A 577 15.46 25.98 30.32
CA VAL A 577 16.57 25.61 29.40
C VAL A 577 17.03 26.81 28.58
N GLN A 578 18.34 26.95 28.41
CA GLN A 578 18.97 27.97 27.57
C GLN A 578 19.73 27.33 26.40
N VAL A 579 19.70 27.99 25.23
CA VAL A 579 20.41 27.54 24.02
C VAL A 579 21.71 28.34 23.90
N LYS A 580 22.85 27.70 23.72
CA LYS A 580 24.11 28.36 23.38
C LYS A 580 24.00 29.00 22.00
N GLY A 581 23.91 30.34 21.97
CA GLY A 581 23.97 31.12 20.73
C GLY A 581 22.65 31.53 20.09
N GLY A 582 21.50 31.27 20.67
CA GLY A 582 20.20 31.69 20.12
C GLY A 582 19.16 31.93 21.19
N ARG A 583 18.60 33.13 21.27
CA ARG A 583 17.44 33.47 22.13
C ARG A 583 16.18 33.37 21.28
N ASP A 584 15.10 32.76 21.83
CA ASP A 584 13.74 32.71 21.28
C ASP A 584 13.38 31.55 20.31
N LEU A 585 13.88 30.34 20.54
CA LEU A 585 13.29 29.13 19.98
C LEU A 585 12.16 28.62 20.88
N LEU A 586 11.01 28.24 20.33
CA LEU A 586 9.98 27.48 21.06
C LEU A 586 10.60 26.15 21.49
N MET A 587 10.90 26.07 22.81
CA MET A 587 11.50 24.86 23.39
C MET A 587 10.45 24.03 24.07
N GLN A 588 10.54 22.71 23.87
CA GLN A 588 9.65 21.74 24.52
C GLN A 588 10.47 20.54 25.04
N LEU A 589 10.25 20.17 26.29
CA LEU A 589 10.83 18.96 26.85
C LEU A 589 10.23 17.72 26.16
N SER A 590 11.09 16.76 25.83
CA SER A 590 10.68 15.55 25.12
C SER A 590 9.93 14.60 26.06
N ARG A 591 8.78 14.10 25.61
CA ARG A 591 7.98 13.11 26.36
C ARG A 591 8.56 11.68 26.31
N CYS A 592 9.51 11.38 25.44
CA CYS A 592 10.08 10.03 25.32
C CYS A 592 11.17 9.77 26.37
N CYS A 593 11.77 10.81 26.96
CA CYS A 593 12.82 10.67 27.97
C CYS A 593 12.60 11.57 29.20
N ASN A 594 11.64 12.50 29.15
CA ASN A 594 11.26 13.42 30.23
C ASN A 594 12.48 13.93 31.02
N PRO A 595 13.38 14.73 30.39
CA PRO A 595 14.59 15.20 31.05
C PRO A 595 14.26 16.16 32.20
N VAL A 596 15.04 16.12 33.27
CA VAL A 596 14.93 17.00 34.43
C VAL A 596 16.26 17.76 34.67
N PRO A 597 16.25 18.91 35.37
CA PRO A 597 17.48 19.64 35.66
C PRO A 597 18.53 18.74 36.31
N GLY A 598 19.75 18.81 35.74
CA GLY A 598 20.86 17.90 36.13
C GLY A 598 21.05 16.69 35.21
N ASP A 599 20.08 16.35 34.35
CA ASP A 599 20.33 15.42 33.25
C ASP A 599 21.20 16.11 32.18
N ARG A 600 22.07 15.37 31.51
CA ARG A 600 22.78 15.86 30.30
C ARG A 600 21.76 15.94 29.17
N ILE A 601 21.57 17.12 28.58
CA ILE A 601 20.54 17.37 27.59
C ILE A 601 21.13 17.78 26.25
N LEU A 602 20.36 17.49 25.20
CA LEU A 602 20.63 17.87 23.83
C LEU A 602 19.35 18.34 23.17
N GLY A 603 19.41 19.45 22.45
CA GLY A 603 18.30 19.97 21.67
C GLY A 603 18.29 19.34 20.28
N TYR A 604 17.11 18.94 19.80
CA TYR A 604 16.88 18.49 18.44
C TYR A 604 15.82 19.37 17.75
N ILE A 605 16.18 19.98 16.62
CA ILE A 605 15.24 20.79 15.85
C ILE A 605 14.26 19.87 15.14
N THR A 606 13.02 19.85 15.61
CA THR A 606 11.93 19.04 15.05
C THR A 606 11.13 19.84 14.03
N ARG A 607 10.73 19.19 12.92
CA ARG A 607 9.89 19.81 11.89
C ARG A 607 8.53 20.22 12.49
N GLY A 608 8.24 21.52 12.51
CA GLY A 608 6.95 22.08 12.92
C GLY A 608 6.65 22.16 14.43
N ARG A 609 7.61 21.81 15.33
CA ARG A 609 7.42 21.86 16.81
C ARG A 609 8.50 22.67 17.53
N GLY A 610 9.43 23.27 16.84
CA GLY A 610 10.57 23.99 17.44
C GLY A 610 11.66 23.04 17.94
N LEU A 611 12.37 23.46 18.99
CA LEU A 611 13.47 22.71 19.61
C LEU A 611 12.93 21.75 20.66
N THR A 612 13.10 20.46 20.44
CA THR A 612 12.73 19.44 21.42
C THR A 612 13.97 19.02 22.22
N ILE A 613 13.90 19.13 23.54
CA ILE A 613 15.00 18.85 24.45
C ILE A 613 14.93 17.38 24.89
N HIS A 614 15.96 16.63 24.59
CA HIS A 614 16.12 15.24 24.97
C HIS A 614 17.25 15.04 25.99
N SER A 615 17.21 13.97 26.78
CA SER A 615 18.38 13.47 27.48
C SER A 615 19.36 12.89 26.44
N VAL A 616 20.66 13.09 26.64
CA VAL A 616 21.72 12.53 25.77
C VAL A 616 21.59 10.99 25.63
N ASP A 617 21.14 10.32 26.70
CA ASP A 617 20.96 8.85 26.75
C ASP A 617 19.57 8.40 26.28
N CYS A 618 18.88 9.18 25.46
CA CYS A 618 17.54 8.85 24.99
C CYS A 618 17.58 7.79 23.87
N PRO A 619 16.96 6.60 24.03
CA PRO A 619 16.97 5.55 23.03
C PRO A 619 16.33 6.00 21.68
N ASN A 620 15.37 6.91 21.73
CA ASN A 620 14.76 7.45 20.51
C ASN A 620 15.69 8.43 19.79
N LEU A 621 16.67 8.99 20.47
CA LEU A 621 17.70 9.82 19.84
C LEU A 621 18.71 8.94 19.09
N GLU A 622 19.03 7.75 19.60
CA GLU A 622 19.93 6.78 18.96
C GLU A 622 19.26 6.07 17.77
N ALA A 623 17.95 5.83 17.85
CA ALA A 623 17.18 5.14 16.80
C ALA A 623 16.74 6.05 15.63
N LEU A 624 16.84 7.34 15.76
CA LEU A 624 16.61 8.29 14.68
C LEU A 624 17.88 8.34 13.81
N ASP A 625 17.72 8.03 12.52
CA ASP A 625 18.70 8.35 11.48
C ASP A 625 18.73 9.90 11.36
N TYR A 626 19.38 10.55 12.34
CA TYR A 626 19.30 11.98 12.54
C TYR A 626 20.42 12.71 11.81
N ASP A 627 20.02 13.75 11.12
CA ASP A 627 20.92 14.74 10.56
C ASP A 627 21.64 15.46 11.70
N ARG A 628 22.92 15.22 11.87
CA ARG A 628 23.77 15.87 12.91
C ARG A 628 23.71 17.39 12.86
N ALA A 629 23.38 17.96 11.71
CA ALA A 629 23.19 19.41 11.53
C ALA A 629 21.98 19.99 12.29
N ARG A 630 21.08 19.15 12.80
CA ARG A 630 19.90 19.54 13.59
C ARG A 630 20.07 19.43 15.10
N LEU A 631 21.23 19.01 15.55
CA LEU A 631 21.54 18.95 16.98
C LEU A 631 22.02 20.32 17.44
N VAL A 632 21.49 20.80 18.56
CA VAL A 632 21.81 22.06 19.19
C VAL A 632 22.23 21.80 20.62
N GLU A 633 23.38 22.34 21.03
CA GLU A 633 23.80 22.30 22.42
C GLU A 633 22.91 23.20 23.28
N VAL A 634 22.37 22.63 24.35
CA VAL A 634 21.47 23.30 25.29
C VAL A 634 21.93 23.06 26.72
N GLU A 635 21.68 24.02 27.59
CA GLU A 635 22.00 23.93 29.02
C GLU A 635 20.79 24.28 29.86
N TRP A 636 20.68 23.69 31.07
CA TRP A 636 19.64 24.03 32.01
C TRP A 636 19.81 25.46 32.53
N ASP A 637 18.71 26.21 32.59
CA ASP A 637 18.66 27.49 33.31
C ASP A 637 18.43 27.23 34.79
N THR A 638 19.45 27.40 35.61
CA THR A 638 19.41 27.16 37.04
C THR A 638 18.77 28.28 37.86
N ALA A 639 18.35 29.38 37.20
CA ALA A 639 17.84 30.56 37.89
C ALA A 639 16.33 30.50 38.23
N ALA A 640 15.55 29.55 37.65
CA ALA A 640 14.13 29.43 37.91
C ALA A 640 13.83 28.08 38.62
N PRO A 641 13.32 28.06 39.86
CA PRO A 641 12.87 26.83 40.53
C PRO A 641 11.61 26.33 39.85
N SER A 642 11.70 25.22 39.11
CA SER A 642 10.56 24.52 38.51
C SER A 642 10.50 23.08 39.00
N LEU A 643 9.28 22.56 39.23
CA LEU A 643 9.03 21.19 39.58
C LEU A 643 8.75 20.38 38.31
N HIS A 644 9.35 19.19 38.18
CA HIS A 644 9.25 18.35 37.01
C HIS A 644 8.63 17.01 37.41
N ALA A 645 7.60 16.58 36.67
CA ALA A 645 6.95 15.30 36.90
C ALA A 645 7.82 14.15 36.38
N VAL A 646 8.13 13.19 37.24
CA VAL A 646 8.95 12.01 36.95
C VAL A 646 8.21 10.76 37.36
N LYS A 647 8.20 9.75 36.48
CA LYS A 647 7.67 8.43 36.81
C LYS A 647 8.76 7.58 37.47
N ILE A 648 8.46 7.02 38.62
CA ILE A 648 9.30 6.05 39.32
C ILE A 648 8.54 4.74 39.49
N ALA A 649 9.21 3.62 39.29
CA ALA A 649 8.68 2.29 39.59
C ALA A 649 9.43 1.71 40.81
N VAL A 650 8.67 1.21 41.75
CA VAL A 650 9.14 0.56 42.95
C VAL A 650 8.62 -0.88 42.93
N ILE A 651 9.53 -1.83 43.06
CA ILE A 651 9.19 -3.25 43.23
C ILE A 651 9.39 -3.59 44.69
N ALA A 652 8.34 -4.08 45.29
CA ALA A 652 8.38 -4.44 46.74
C ALA A 652 7.68 -5.79 46.99
N GLU A 653 7.90 -6.38 48.13
CA GLU A 653 7.12 -7.52 48.58
C GLU A 653 5.70 -7.08 48.96
N ASP A 654 4.70 -7.88 48.58
CA ASP A 654 3.29 -7.60 48.93
C ASP A 654 3.07 -7.84 50.43
N ARG A 655 3.30 -6.79 51.21
CA ARG A 655 3.13 -6.78 52.70
C ARG A 655 2.26 -5.58 53.11
N THR A 656 1.47 -5.79 54.17
CA THR A 656 0.68 -4.71 54.77
C THR A 656 1.60 -3.57 55.20
N GLY A 657 1.29 -2.33 54.79
CA GLY A 657 1.99 -1.12 55.18
C GLY A 657 3.13 -0.66 54.27
N VAL A 658 3.59 -1.46 53.31
CA VAL A 658 4.69 -1.07 52.41
C VAL A 658 4.30 0.15 51.57
N LEU A 659 3.09 0.21 51.01
CA LEU A 659 2.58 1.39 50.29
C LEU A 659 2.59 2.66 51.12
N ALA A 660 2.13 2.55 52.40
CA ALA A 660 2.09 3.69 53.29
C ALA A 660 3.50 4.21 53.62
N ASN A 661 4.44 3.29 53.86
CA ASN A 661 5.86 3.62 54.14
C ASN A 661 6.52 4.28 52.92
N VAL A 662 6.30 3.75 51.70
CA VAL A 662 6.83 4.35 50.46
C VAL A 662 6.25 5.75 50.23
N SER A 663 4.94 5.93 50.41
CA SER A 663 4.29 7.23 50.21
C SER A 663 4.78 8.25 51.26
N SER A 664 4.98 7.83 52.52
CA SER A 664 5.56 8.68 53.58
C SER A 664 7.00 9.08 53.27
N ALA A 665 7.81 8.17 52.80
CA ALA A 665 9.18 8.45 52.44
C ALA A 665 9.31 9.45 51.27
N ILE A 666 8.39 9.37 50.27
CA ILE A 666 8.33 10.35 49.19
C ILE A 666 7.95 11.74 49.77
N ALA A 667 6.96 11.80 50.67
CA ALA A 667 6.53 13.04 51.30
C ALA A 667 7.63 13.64 52.22
N GLU A 668 8.38 12.82 52.97
CA GLU A 668 9.50 13.27 53.78
C GLU A 668 10.62 13.92 52.95
N CYS A 669 10.79 13.46 51.71
CA CYS A 669 11.69 14.10 50.76
C CYS A 669 11.14 15.40 50.15
N LYS A 670 9.95 15.85 50.53
CA LYS A 670 9.24 17.04 50.00
C LYS A 670 8.90 16.91 48.52
N ALA A 671 8.71 15.68 48.03
CA ALA A 671 8.21 15.39 46.69
C ALA A 671 6.67 15.17 46.74
N ASN A 672 5.92 15.82 45.85
CA ASN A 672 4.49 15.60 45.72
C ASN A 672 4.20 14.40 44.82
N ILE A 673 3.19 13.58 45.16
CA ILE A 673 2.73 12.45 44.32
C ILE A 673 1.49 12.94 43.56
N SER A 674 1.61 13.04 42.23
CA SER A 674 0.51 13.44 41.36
C SER A 674 -0.33 12.24 40.86
N ARG A 675 0.26 11.05 40.82
CA ARG A 675 -0.41 9.80 40.44
C ARG A 675 0.29 8.58 41.07
N ALA A 676 -0.50 7.59 41.49
CA ALA A 676 -0.02 6.28 41.91
C ALA A 676 -0.84 5.18 41.26
N GLU A 677 -0.16 4.13 40.81
CA GLU A 677 -0.77 2.93 40.23
C GLU A 677 -0.08 1.72 40.85
N ILE A 678 -0.87 0.75 41.32
CA ILE A 678 -0.39 -0.38 42.07
C ILE A 678 -0.91 -1.65 41.45
N ILE A 679 -0.01 -2.57 41.17
CA ILE A 679 -0.33 -3.88 40.60
C ILE A 679 0.35 -4.95 41.44
N THR A 680 -0.43 -5.82 42.07
CA THR A 680 0.08 -7.00 42.75
C THR A 680 0.13 -8.17 41.78
N ARG A 681 1.31 -8.84 41.71
CA ARG A 681 1.54 -10.00 40.86
C ARG A 681 1.34 -11.30 41.63
N GLU A 682 1.11 -12.41 40.91
CA GLU A 682 0.90 -13.74 41.51
C GLU A 682 2.14 -14.26 42.30
N ASP A 683 3.34 -13.71 42.05
CA ASP A 683 4.61 -14.04 42.74
C ASP A 683 4.79 -13.31 44.08
N ARG A 684 3.71 -12.72 44.66
CA ARG A 684 3.71 -11.93 45.89
C ARG A 684 4.61 -10.68 45.84
N LYS A 685 4.83 -10.12 44.66
CA LYS A 685 5.47 -8.82 44.48
C LYS A 685 4.46 -7.77 44.10
N ALA A 686 4.61 -6.61 44.69
CA ALA A 686 3.85 -5.42 44.33
C ALA A 686 4.72 -4.50 43.46
N GLU A 687 4.21 -4.10 42.30
CA GLU A 687 4.77 -3.06 41.45
C GLU A 687 3.99 -1.77 41.70
N LEU A 688 4.71 -0.76 42.24
CA LEU A 688 4.18 0.51 42.66
C LEU A 688 4.73 1.59 41.72
N ASP A 689 3.92 2.10 40.82
CA ASP A 689 4.28 3.17 39.90
C ASP A 689 3.79 4.51 40.44
N PHE A 690 4.70 5.44 40.69
CA PHE A 690 4.37 6.80 41.13
C PHE A 690 4.81 7.82 40.10
N ILE A 691 4.01 8.88 39.90
CA ILE A 691 4.44 10.11 39.28
C ILE A 691 4.70 11.12 40.40
N VAL A 692 5.96 11.51 40.55
CA VAL A 692 6.43 12.41 41.61
C VAL A 692 6.98 13.71 41.02
N GLU A 693 6.77 14.82 41.70
CA GLU A 693 7.28 16.13 41.31
C GLU A 693 8.63 16.40 42.01
N VAL A 694 9.66 16.58 41.23
CA VAL A 694 11.04 16.79 41.72
C VAL A 694 11.66 18.03 41.10
N ALA A 695 12.56 18.70 41.84
CA ALA A 695 13.24 19.90 41.36
C ALA A 695 14.38 19.58 40.38
N ASP A 696 15.12 18.53 40.65
CA ASP A 696 16.32 18.14 39.90
C ASP A 696 16.68 16.65 40.09
N THR A 697 17.72 16.20 39.41
CA THR A 697 18.24 14.83 39.54
C THR A 697 18.75 14.52 40.94
N ALA A 698 19.28 15.49 41.67
CA ALA A 698 19.76 15.28 43.05
C ALA A 698 18.56 15.03 44.01
N HIS A 699 17.47 15.77 43.82
CA HIS A 699 16.21 15.57 44.54
C HIS A 699 15.62 14.19 44.21
N LEU A 700 15.53 13.80 42.93
CA LEU A 700 15.06 12.48 42.51
C LEU A 700 15.89 11.35 43.13
N ASN A 701 17.23 11.46 43.09
CA ASN A 701 18.11 10.45 43.66
C ASN A 701 17.95 10.31 45.17
N ARG A 702 17.63 11.40 45.87
CA ARG A 702 17.33 11.37 47.29
C ARG A 702 16.03 10.59 47.55
N VAL A 703 14.97 10.85 46.77
CA VAL A 703 13.71 10.11 46.85
C VAL A 703 13.94 8.62 46.62
N LEU A 704 14.63 8.22 45.54
CA LEU A 704 14.91 6.82 45.24
C LEU A 704 15.70 6.14 46.34
N LYS A 705 16.78 6.75 46.85
CA LYS A 705 17.58 6.21 47.94
C LYS A 705 16.83 6.07 49.27
N THR A 706 15.87 6.97 49.53
CA THR A 706 15.05 6.88 50.76
C THR A 706 14.07 5.72 50.64
N ILE A 707 13.48 5.51 49.46
CA ILE A 707 12.57 4.39 49.16
C ILE A 707 13.33 3.04 49.28
N GLU A 708 14.55 2.94 48.77
CA GLU A 708 15.35 1.72 48.82
C GLU A 708 15.75 1.26 50.23
N ARG A 709 15.66 2.16 51.21
CA ARG A 709 15.93 1.84 52.62
C ARG A 709 14.73 1.26 53.37
N ILE A 710 13.56 1.23 52.74
CA ILE A 710 12.34 0.71 53.37
C ILE A 710 12.37 -0.81 53.34
N ASP A 711 12.13 -1.43 54.51
CA ASP A 711 12.02 -2.88 54.59
C ASP A 711 10.88 -3.41 53.73
N GLY A 712 11.20 -4.40 52.90
CA GLY A 712 10.27 -4.96 51.92
C GLY A 712 10.35 -4.33 50.49
N VAL A 713 11.12 -3.26 50.29
CA VAL A 713 11.42 -2.74 48.96
C VAL A 713 12.59 -3.51 48.36
N ILE A 714 12.38 -4.05 47.15
CA ILE A 714 13.38 -4.82 46.40
C ILE A 714 14.24 -3.90 45.54
N THR A 715 13.63 -2.96 44.84
CA THR A 715 14.31 -1.99 43.97
C THR A 715 13.44 -0.80 43.68
N SER A 716 14.07 0.35 43.46
CA SER A 716 13.40 1.55 42.94
C SER A 716 14.16 2.07 41.73
N ARG A 717 13.45 2.55 40.71
CA ARG A 717 14.04 3.09 39.48
C ARG A 717 13.22 4.16 38.84
N ARG A 718 13.86 5.12 38.15
CA ARG A 718 13.20 6.08 37.28
C ARG A 718 12.76 5.40 35.98
N ILE A 719 11.50 5.67 35.54
CA ILE A 719 11.00 5.31 34.24
C ILE A 719 11.10 6.53 33.33
N ARG A 720 11.97 6.49 32.34
CA ARG A 720 12.21 7.64 31.43
C ARG A 720 11.15 7.77 30.32
N SER A 721 10.65 6.66 29.78
CA SER A 721 9.64 6.67 28.71
C SER A 721 8.25 6.38 29.27
N TRP A 722 7.39 7.38 29.41
CA TRP A 722 6.01 7.23 29.80
C TRP A 722 5.16 8.37 29.20
N GLN A 723 3.86 8.12 29.01
CA GLN A 723 2.90 9.11 28.52
C GLN A 723 1.96 9.49 29.66
N HIS A 724 1.70 10.81 29.78
CA HIS A 724 0.69 11.35 30.72
C HIS A 724 -0.71 10.88 30.36
#